data_f2faf4f9e618e7eeafd62c0b43f18d94
#
_entry.id   f2faf4f9e618e7eeafd62c0b43f18d94
#
_cell.length_a   1.000
_cell.length_b   1.000
_cell.length_c   1.000
_cell.angle_alpha   90.00
_cell.angle_beta   90.00
_cell.angle_gamma   90.00
#
_symmetry.space_group_name_H-M   'P 1'
#
loop_
_entity.id
_entity.type
_entity.pdbx_description
1 polymer ?
#
loop_
_entity_poly.entity_id
_entity_poly.type
_entity_poly.pdbx_seq_one_letter_code
_entity_poly.pdbx_strand_id
1 'polypeptide(L)'
;METAQLINALENVPAEFRPVSFWFMNHFLQPDELRLQIREMADKGYGGFMFHGRDGLRSRYLEQEWEDALRVAIDEAKKQGLDTWLYDENHYPSGIAGGKILEQFPGRSMRSLVVSVEERVAPGATVRLELAQAPRYTFAVPATPSSPPAEPINLLPQLTGQHLEWRNPFAGDAVVLVLVEHLYQPGPGILFESYPDYLDPEVAGAFIRQTHGWYRERFGADLGEQVRGIFTDNACAHFGHIRRAIPWSREFDQRFLTAEGSRIEPLLPWLFLSGPAARASRLRFWRFLGDEFIRIFVGAIRTVCDDARIFSTGHYCLEDGMGEHIRQIGDYFAVMKHQSLNAVDQLGPKTKGGSLFEYPRGIAGAESLTACIRNTASAALFYDSPRVMCESFGLASGWRLDLGEVRRIVGFLSALGADLFVPHGLYYSIAGNRKWECTPDHLHNPMWDYSRAWTDWASRLSFLTAGWESVAEVAVLHPTTTLQAHLELGASKTKPDATDLGAVVDRVEATFRDLVNELLYRQVVHEILPEDVLQQATVAEGTLRVPTRKGKSTCTVRCVILLAIRVIEQRTLETLRQFAQNGGSVLCLYERPDAVYDPVTGVLTDLAAGDLPFELFVPADEAVPAPPELWQRLDVRLRALVPQPLEVRNSHCQVISRVWEKWGRRFYLLHNCSAKPQRNLGVTIRDPRPLLRLDLEQSTPATTTVTADHGRFRLDLEAAETVVFVADSTAAAPPYPVVPAAGASMPEQTLALSGPWAFTTNKPNILPLRNGAIQYAECKERHAFTLHACELSGPVWLLVDHEMTRAELICQRYSSRLKVWVNEQLAGPFHPGTILDHWIFEADVAALLRPGLNRVVFETGGIFLENDHRLWNPYLAGAFTVSPQRARPSLTPPIDQLDTGDWTRQGFPCFAGEGIYRKTLRLPDWGEARMSILDLGRLANSAVVFINGHSLGVRVNPPWRFTLPEMAGGTEVQLEVRVINTPENLFGPKPLPSGLFGPVRLCWKLTGNGDL
;
A
#
# COMPACT_ATOMS: atom_id res chain seq x y z
N MET A 1 -26.36 -15.82 11.45
CA MET A 1 -25.25 -16.32 12.32
C MET A 1 -25.52 -15.85 13.74
N GLU A 2 -25.56 -16.74 14.72
CA GLU A 2 -25.70 -16.37 16.14
C GLU A 2 -24.38 -15.84 16.71
N THR A 3 -24.44 -15.10 17.84
CA THR A 3 -23.22 -14.53 18.46
C THR A 3 -22.18 -15.60 18.79
N ALA A 4 -22.59 -16.75 19.32
CA ALA A 4 -21.69 -17.87 19.60
C ALA A 4 -21.04 -18.42 18.32
N GLN A 5 -21.79 -18.51 17.22
CA GLN A 5 -21.25 -18.91 15.91
C GLN A 5 -20.26 -17.88 15.37
N LEU A 6 -20.53 -16.58 15.57
CA LEU A 6 -19.61 -15.50 15.18
C LEU A 6 -18.29 -15.63 15.95
N ILE A 7 -18.33 -15.83 17.26
CA ILE A 7 -17.12 -16.01 18.08
C ILE A 7 -16.32 -17.23 17.61
N ASN A 8 -16.98 -18.38 17.42
CA ASN A 8 -16.31 -19.58 16.92
C ASN A 8 -15.68 -19.37 15.53
N ALA A 9 -16.34 -18.63 14.63
CA ALA A 9 -15.78 -18.30 13.31
C ALA A 9 -14.58 -17.36 13.42
N LEU A 10 -14.56 -16.44 14.40
CA LEU A 10 -13.44 -15.55 14.68
C LEU A 10 -12.24 -16.27 15.33
N GLU A 11 -12.47 -17.39 16.03
CA GLU A 11 -11.39 -18.25 16.53
C GLU A 11 -10.67 -18.99 15.39
N ASN A 12 -11.45 -19.43 14.39
CA ASN A 12 -10.98 -20.30 13.31
C ASN A 12 -11.23 -19.67 11.95
N VAL A 13 -10.61 -18.50 11.71
CA VAL A 13 -10.79 -17.76 10.46
C VAL A 13 -10.21 -18.56 9.28
N PRO A 14 -11.00 -18.83 8.21
CA PRO A 14 -10.52 -19.53 7.01
C PRO A 14 -9.35 -18.82 6.32
N ALA A 15 -8.53 -19.58 5.59
CA ALA A 15 -7.34 -19.09 4.89
C ALA A 15 -7.65 -17.92 3.95
N GLU A 16 -8.79 -17.95 3.26
CA GLU A 16 -9.22 -16.90 2.33
C GLU A 16 -9.39 -15.50 2.96
N PHE A 17 -9.52 -15.40 4.30
CA PHE A 17 -9.60 -14.12 5.02
C PHE A 17 -8.28 -13.72 5.67
N ARG A 18 -7.25 -14.54 5.56
CA ARG A 18 -5.92 -14.27 6.12
C ARG A 18 -5.07 -13.45 5.17
N PRO A 19 -4.07 -12.71 5.66
CA PRO A 19 -3.12 -12.01 4.79
C PRO A 19 -2.44 -12.94 3.78
N VAL A 20 -2.18 -12.43 2.59
CA VAL A 20 -1.46 -13.13 1.53
C VAL A 20 -0.05 -12.53 1.42
N SER A 21 0.99 -13.31 1.68
CA SER A 21 2.36 -12.81 1.60
C SER A 21 2.74 -12.43 0.17
N PHE A 22 3.20 -11.20 -0.07
CA PHE A 22 3.84 -10.85 -1.33
C PHE A 22 5.26 -11.39 -1.30
N TRP A 23 5.47 -12.60 -1.85
CA TRP A 23 6.68 -13.39 -1.66
C TRP A 23 7.61 -13.27 -2.86
N PHE A 24 8.73 -12.58 -2.67
CA PHE A 24 9.68 -12.19 -3.71
C PHE A 24 10.70 -13.27 -4.01
N MET A 25 10.57 -13.91 -5.16
CA MET A 25 11.53 -14.86 -5.72
C MET A 25 12.72 -14.10 -6.29
N ASN A 26 13.69 -13.78 -5.46
CA ASN A 26 14.77 -12.86 -5.76
C ASN A 26 16.18 -13.46 -5.70
N HIS A 27 16.29 -14.79 -5.77
CA HIS A 27 17.57 -15.51 -5.80
C HIS A 27 17.44 -16.80 -6.62
N PHE A 28 18.43 -17.72 -6.50
CA PHE A 28 18.34 -19.08 -7.01
C PHE A 28 17.41 -19.90 -6.13
N LEU A 29 16.31 -20.38 -6.70
CA LEU A 29 15.22 -21.04 -5.95
C LEU A 29 15.58 -22.51 -5.67
N GLN A 30 15.58 -22.87 -4.39
CA GLN A 30 15.87 -24.20 -3.91
C GLN A 30 14.62 -24.85 -3.31
N PRO A 31 14.32 -26.10 -3.67
CA PRO A 31 13.11 -26.78 -3.21
C PRO A 31 12.93 -26.82 -1.69
N ASP A 32 14.00 -27.08 -0.94
CA ASP A 32 13.92 -27.24 0.51
C ASP A 32 13.72 -25.87 1.22
N GLU A 33 14.36 -24.82 0.71
CA GLU A 33 14.15 -23.46 1.20
C GLU A 33 12.73 -22.97 0.91
N LEU A 34 12.20 -23.24 -0.29
CA LEU A 34 10.80 -22.93 -0.62
C LEU A 34 9.82 -23.61 0.35
N ARG A 35 10.04 -24.92 0.63
CA ARG A 35 9.21 -25.66 1.59
C ARG A 35 9.31 -25.09 3.00
N LEU A 36 10.52 -24.73 3.43
CA LEU A 36 10.75 -24.12 4.75
C LEU A 36 9.96 -22.82 4.88
N GLN A 37 10.12 -21.90 3.93
CA GLN A 37 9.45 -20.59 3.98
C GLN A 37 7.92 -20.72 3.92
N ILE A 38 7.37 -21.68 3.16
CA ILE A 38 5.92 -21.94 3.11
C ILE A 38 5.39 -22.45 4.46
N ARG A 39 6.12 -23.36 5.12
CA ARG A 39 5.75 -23.83 6.47
C ARG A 39 5.79 -22.71 7.49
N GLU A 40 6.80 -21.87 7.40
CA GLU A 40 6.90 -20.67 8.24
C GLU A 40 5.72 -19.72 8.02
N MET A 41 5.34 -19.41 6.78
CA MET A 41 4.16 -18.60 6.51
C MET A 41 2.88 -19.21 7.11
N ALA A 42 2.69 -20.52 7.00
CA ALA A 42 1.55 -21.22 7.59
C ALA A 42 1.55 -21.11 9.13
N ASP A 43 2.72 -21.37 9.76
CA ASP A 43 2.87 -21.22 11.21
C ASP A 43 2.63 -19.79 11.69
N LYS A 44 3.00 -18.78 10.92
CA LYS A 44 2.79 -17.36 11.23
C LYS A 44 1.41 -16.82 10.85
N GLY A 45 0.50 -17.69 10.40
CA GLY A 45 -0.92 -17.36 10.22
C GLY A 45 -1.27 -16.65 8.92
N TYR A 46 -0.41 -16.71 7.92
CA TYR A 46 -0.78 -16.31 6.56
C TYR A 46 -1.80 -17.29 5.96
N GLY A 47 -2.65 -16.80 5.08
CA GLY A 47 -3.63 -17.61 4.33
C GLY A 47 -3.12 -18.08 2.99
N GLY A 48 -2.04 -17.48 2.50
CA GLY A 48 -1.46 -17.79 1.21
C GLY A 48 -0.23 -16.94 0.90
N PHE A 49 0.26 -17.11 -0.30
CA PHE A 49 1.38 -16.31 -0.82
C PHE A 49 1.19 -16.01 -2.31
N MET A 50 1.75 -14.92 -2.75
CA MET A 50 1.85 -14.53 -4.16
C MET A 50 3.28 -14.83 -4.65
N PHE A 51 3.40 -15.78 -5.58
CA PHE A 51 4.69 -16.25 -6.11
C PHE A 51 5.17 -15.27 -7.17
N HIS A 52 6.03 -14.34 -6.78
CA HIS A 52 6.43 -13.17 -7.55
C HIS A 52 7.93 -13.19 -7.89
N GLY A 53 8.27 -13.25 -9.19
CA GLY A 53 9.64 -13.02 -9.65
C GLY A 53 10.07 -11.57 -9.40
N ARG A 54 11.21 -11.37 -8.70
CA ARG A 54 11.67 -10.04 -8.28
C ARG A 54 13.13 -9.80 -8.66
N ASP A 55 13.59 -8.55 -8.59
CA ASP A 55 14.98 -8.20 -8.86
C ASP A 55 15.95 -9.08 -8.08
N GLY A 56 16.95 -9.59 -8.76
CA GLY A 56 17.88 -10.58 -8.24
C GLY A 56 17.48 -12.03 -8.45
N LEU A 57 16.37 -12.34 -9.11
CA LEU A 57 16.01 -13.71 -9.49
C LEU A 57 17.12 -14.34 -10.35
N ARG A 58 17.62 -15.51 -9.93
CA ARG A 58 18.68 -16.26 -10.64
C ARG A 58 18.16 -17.53 -11.31
N SER A 59 16.99 -18.02 -10.92
CA SER A 59 16.28 -19.07 -11.65
C SER A 59 15.60 -18.47 -12.89
N ARG A 60 15.60 -19.21 -14.00
CA ARG A 60 15.08 -18.69 -15.28
C ARG A 60 13.57 -18.60 -15.28
N TYR A 61 13.07 -17.36 -15.40
CA TYR A 61 11.66 -17.03 -15.38
C TYR A 61 10.91 -17.61 -16.59
N LEU A 62 9.74 -18.23 -16.34
CA LEU A 62 8.89 -18.93 -17.33
C LEU A 62 9.65 -20.02 -18.12
N GLU A 63 10.65 -20.65 -17.48
CA GLU A 63 11.35 -21.82 -17.97
C GLU A 63 11.23 -22.98 -16.97
N GLN A 64 11.90 -24.12 -17.24
CA GLN A 64 11.77 -25.32 -16.43
C GLN A 64 12.11 -25.08 -14.94
N GLU A 65 13.12 -24.27 -14.63
CA GLU A 65 13.50 -23.95 -13.24
C GLU A 65 12.40 -23.21 -12.49
N TRP A 66 11.70 -22.31 -13.17
CA TRP A 66 10.54 -21.60 -12.63
C TRP A 66 9.35 -22.54 -12.44
N GLU A 67 9.09 -23.41 -13.42
CA GLU A 67 8.04 -24.42 -13.33
C GLU A 67 8.27 -25.37 -12.15
N ASP A 68 9.49 -25.92 -12.01
CA ASP A 68 9.84 -26.82 -10.92
C ASP A 68 9.69 -26.17 -9.56
N ALA A 69 10.16 -24.92 -9.41
CA ALA A 69 10.03 -24.14 -8.18
C ALA A 69 8.58 -23.88 -7.80
N LEU A 70 7.76 -23.45 -8.77
CA LEU A 70 6.33 -23.18 -8.56
C LEU A 70 5.57 -24.46 -8.24
N ARG A 71 5.90 -25.59 -8.88
CA ARG A 71 5.29 -26.89 -8.58
C ARG A 71 5.58 -27.32 -7.14
N VAL A 72 6.82 -27.16 -6.68
CA VAL A 72 7.19 -27.39 -5.28
C VAL A 72 6.40 -26.49 -4.34
N ALA A 73 6.25 -25.22 -4.70
CA ALA A 73 5.51 -24.27 -3.88
C ALA A 73 4.01 -24.63 -3.79
N ILE A 74 3.36 -24.97 -4.90
CA ILE A 74 1.95 -25.39 -4.94
C ILE A 74 1.74 -26.68 -4.13
N ASP A 75 2.62 -27.67 -4.29
CA ASP A 75 2.51 -28.93 -3.57
C ASP A 75 2.69 -28.80 -2.06
N GLU A 76 3.60 -27.92 -1.61
CA GLU A 76 3.76 -27.64 -0.19
C GLU A 76 2.61 -26.78 0.36
N ALA A 77 2.12 -25.80 -0.40
CA ALA A 77 0.97 -25.00 -0.03
C ALA A 77 -0.28 -25.86 0.21
N LYS A 78 -0.55 -26.85 -0.65
CA LYS A 78 -1.64 -27.83 -0.45
C LYS A 78 -1.52 -28.55 0.88
N LYS A 79 -0.32 -28.99 1.27
CA LYS A 79 -0.09 -29.70 2.53
C LYS A 79 -0.32 -28.82 3.73
N GLN A 80 -0.01 -27.52 3.61
CA GLN A 80 -0.13 -26.54 4.68
C GLN A 80 -1.50 -25.83 4.72
N GLY A 81 -2.38 -26.05 3.74
CA GLY A 81 -3.68 -25.42 3.64
C GLY A 81 -3.59 -23.92 3.30
N LEU A 82 -2.57 -23.51 2.55
CA LEU A 82 -2.37 -22.15 2.07
C LEU A 82 -2.87 -21.99 0.64
N ASP A 83 -3.45 -20.83 0.32
CA ASP A 83 -3.78 -20.45 -1.05
C ASP A 83 -2.51 -19.99 -1.81
N THR A 84 -2.43 -20.35 -3.10
CA THR A 84 -1.38 -19.85 -3.98
C THR A 84 -1.95 -18.76 -4.90
N TRP A 85 -1.21 -17.67 -5.05
CA TRP A 85 -1.48 -16.62 -6.03
C TRP A 85 -0.31 -16.53 -6.98
N LEU A 86 -0.59 -16.25 -8.24
CA LEU A 86 0.41 -16.05 -9.26
C LEU A 86 0.62 -14.55 -9.51
N TYR A 87 1.78 -14.24 -10.02
CA TYR A 87 2.15 -12.93 -10.51
C TYR A 87 2.56 -13.05 -11.97
N ASP A 88 2.15 -12.11 -12.81
CA ASP A 88 2.27 -12.27 -14.25
C ASP A 88 3.57 -11.73 -14.85
N GLU A 89 4.53 -11.32 -14.00
CA GLU A 89 5.77 -10.71 -14.44
C GLU A 89 7.00 -11.18 -13.64
N ASN A 90 8.19 -10.93 -14.19
CA ASN A 90 9.45 -10.92 -13.45
C ASN A 90 9.82 -9.46 -13.17
N HIS A 91 9.69 -9.01 -11.94
CA HIS A 91 9.71 -7.62 -11.52
C HIS A 91 8.38 -6.89 -11.82
N TYR A 92 8.39 -5.56 -11.99
CA TYR A 92 7.24 -4.72 -12.35
C TYR A 92 7.70 -3.59 -13.30
N PRO A 93 6.77 -2.96 -14.05
CA PRO A 93 5.36 -3.28 -14.19
C PRO A 93 5.10 -4.47 -15.11
N SER A 94 3.90 -5.04 -15.01
CA SER A 94 3.45 -6.15 -15.85
C SER A 94 3.40 -5.79 -17.34
N GLY A 95 3.71 -6.74 -18.21
CA GLY A 95 3.58 -6.59 -19.66
C GLY A 95 4.80 -7.00 -20.47
N ILE A 96 5.93 -7.26 -19.84
CA ILE A 96 7.23 -7.52 -20.47
C ILE A 96 7.53 -9.03 -20.58
N ALA A 97 6.93 -9.84 -19.68
CA ALA A 97 7.21 -11.28 -19.50
C ALA A 97 8.72 -11.56 -19.33
N GLY A 98 9.36 -10.79 -18.44
CA GLY A 98 10.81 -10.88 -18.19
C GLY A 98 11.68 -10.49 -19.39
N GLY A 99 11.20 -9.61 -20.26
CA GLY A 99 11.89 -9.15 -21.48
C GLY A 99 11.48 -9.88 -22.76
N LYS A 100 10.87 -11.05 -22.66
CA LYS A 100 10.55 -11.94 -23.82
C LYS A 100 9.63 -11.28 -24.86
N ILE A 101 8.76 -10.36 -24.44
CA ILE A 101 7.84 -9.67 -25.37
C ILE A 101 8.60 -8.72 -26.28
N LEU A 102 9.54 -7.94 -25.76
CA LEU A 102 10.33 -7.01 -26.58
C LEU A 102 11.33 -7.73 -27.49
N GLU A 103 11.84 -8.89 -27.07
CA GLU A 103 12.65 -9.78 -27.92
C GLU A 103 11.83 -10.30 -29.12
N GLN A 104 10.57 -10.69 -28.88
CA GLN A 104 9.68 -11.17 -29.94
C GLN A 104 9.20 -10.04 -30.87
N PHE A 105 9.00 -8.85 -30.34
CA PHE A 105 8.47 -7.70 -31.07
C PHE A 105 9.43 -6.48 -31.02
N PRO A 106 10.60 -6.58 -31.63
CA PRO A 106 11.55 -5.48 -31.64
C PRO A 106 10.94 -4.24 -32.30
N GLY A 107 11.04 -3.08 -31.63
CA GLY A 107 10.48 -1.82 -32.09
C GLY A 107 8.97 -1.62 -31.85
N ARG A 108 8.31 -2.53 -31.13
CA ARG A 108 6.92 -2.35 -30.67
C ARG A 108 6.86 -1.91 -29.21
N SER A 109 7.71 -0.98 -28.87
CA SER A 109 7.67 -0.31 -27.58
C SER A 109 6.50 0.66 -27.51
N MET A 110 6.08 0.97 -26.29
CA MET A 110 5.08 2.00 -25.97
C MET A 110 5.38 3.30 -26.72
N ARG A 111 4.33 3.95 -27.22
CA ARG A 111 4.42 5.12 -28.08
C ARG A 111 3.63 6.29 -27.53
N SER A 112 4.04 7.48 -27.91
CA SER A 112 3.34 8.72 -27.64
C SER A 112 3.31 9.58 -28.89
N LEU A 113 2.27 10.40 -29.04
CA LEU A 113 2.32 11.59 -29.87
C LEU A 113 2.74 12.78 -29.02
N VAL A 114 3.81 13.44 -29.40
CA VAL A 114 4.43 14.54 -28.66
C VAL A 114 4.36 15.81 -29.50
N VAL A 115 4.06 16.94 -28.87
CA VAL A 115 4.18 18.25 -29.49
C VAL A 115 5.64 18.59 -29.66
N SER A 116 6.11 18.60 -30.90
CA SER A 116 7.48 18.98 -31.25
C SER A 116 7.63 20.47 -31.61
N VAL A 117 6.59 21.06 -32.22
CA VAL A 117 6.52 22.48 -32.51
C VAL A 117 5.14 23.03 -32.22
N GLU A 118 5.13 24.18 -31.57
CA GLU A 118 3.93 25.05 -31.44
C GLU A 118 4.35 26.47 -31.77
N GLU A 119 3.91 26.95 -32.93
CA GLU A 119 4.31 28.26 -33.45
C GLU A 119 3.09 29.13 -33.74
N ARG A 120 3.12 30.37 -33.26
CA ARG A 120 2.04 31.35 -33.48
C ARG A 120 2.38 32.18 -34.73
N VAL A 121 1.42 32.23 -35.66
CA VAL A 121 1.60 32.86 -36.95
C VAL A 121 0.56 33.97 -37.11
N ALA A 122 1.01 35.22 -37.32
CA ALA A 122 0.13 36.35 -37.51
C ALA A 122 -0.69 36.26 -38.82
N PRO A 123 -1.83 36.96 -38.93
CA PRO A 123 -2.65 37.00 -40.16
C PRO A 123 -1.83 37.37 -41.41
N GLY A 124 -1.91 36.56 -42.46
CA GLY A 124 -1.19 36.76 -43.71
C GLY A 124 0.30 36.55 -43.69
N ALA A 125 0.90 36.29 -42.50
CA ALA A 125 2.34 35.93 -42.37
C ALA A 125 2.60 34.49 -42.85
N THR A 126 3.83 34.25 -43.27
CA THR A 126 4.30 32.94 -43.69
C THR A 126 5.23 32.38 -42.63
N VAL A 127 4.94 31.20 -42.12
CA VAL A 127 5.87 30.43 -41.30
C VAL A 127 6.69 29.49 -42.16
N ARG A 128 8.00 29.39 -41.84
CA ARG A 128 8.93 28.42 -42.41
C ARG A 128 9.60 27.63 -41.30
N LEU A 129 9.36 26.32 -41.27
CA LEU A 129 9.90 25.41 -40.25
C LEU A 129 10.74 24.34 -40.91
N GLU A 130 11.89 24.09 -40.33
CA GLU A 130 12.70 22.92 -40.60
C GLU A 130 12.51 21.93 -39.43
N LEU A 131 11.92 20.78 -39.72
CA LEU A 131 11.55 19.82 -38.70
C LEU A 131 12.69 18.84 -38.44
N ALA A 132 13.00 18.60 -37.17
CA ALA A 132 14.09 17.70 -36.79
C ALA A 132 13.79 16.23 -37.14
N GLN A 133 12.51 15.86 -37.27
CA GLN A 133 12.07 14.53 -37.68
C GLN A 133 10.74 14.61 -38.46
N ALA A 134 10.43 13.56 -39.20
CA ALA A 134 9.17 13.47 -39.94
C ALA A 134 7.97 13.52 -39.01
N PRO A 135 7.02 14.46 -39.19
CA PRO A 135 5.84 14.53 -38.35
C PRO A 135 4.84 13.42 -38.68
N ARG A 136 4.13 12.98 -37.67
CA ARG A 136 2.94 12.12 -37.86
C ARG A 136 1.73 12.96 -38.27
N TYR A 137 1.58 14.14 -37.67
CA TYR A 137 0.50 15.10 -37.93
C TYR A 137 1.03 16.52 -37.87
N THR A 138 0.48 17.38 -38.67
CA THR A 138 0.78 18.82 -38.66
C THR A 138 -0.50 19.60 -38.94
N PHE A 139 -0.85 20.53 -38.04
CA PHE A 139 -2.11 21.28 -38.10
C PHE A 139 -1.86 22.79 -38.02
N ALA A 140 -2.75 23.55 -38.62
CA ALA A 140 -2.94 24.97 -38.33
C ALA A 140 -4.36 25.17 -37.77
N VAL A 141 -4.47 25.87 -36.66
CA VAL A 141 -5.72 26.21 -35.97
C VAL A 141 -5.77 27.69 -35.68
N PRO A 142 -6.91 28.36 -35.81
CA PRO A 142 -7.07 29.75 -35.36
C PRO A 142 -6.73 29.87 -33.88
N ALA A 143 -5.88 30.82 -33.49
CA ALA A 143 -5.51 31.08 -32.12
C ALA A 143 -6.65 31.71 -31.30
N THR A 144 -7.57 32.36 -31.94
CA THR A 144 -8.78 32.93 -31.33
C THR A 144 -9.97 32.03 -31.64
N PRO A 145 -10.76 31.64 -30.62
CA PRO A 145 -11.93 30.81 -30.83
C PRO A 145 -12.91 31.47 -31.79
N SER A 146 -13.39 30.70 -32.75
CA SER A 146 -14.50 31.09 -33.64
C SER A 146 -15.77 30.32 -33.26
N SER A 147 -16.94 30.90 -33.54
CA SER A 147 -18.21 30.21 -33.40
C SER A 147 -18.96 30.23 -34.74
N PRO A 148 -19.15 29.10 -35.42
CA PRO A 148 -18.74 27.73 -35.04
C PRO A 148 -17.21 27.57 -35.04
N PRO A 149 -16.68 26.55 -34.29
CA PRO A 149 -15.25 26.26 -34.29
C PRO A 149 -14.74 25.97 -35.70
N ALA A 150 -13.70 26.67 -36.12
CA ALA A 150 -13.04 26.37 -37.39
C ALA A 150 -12.36 24.97 -37.31
N GLU A 151 -12.51 24.18 -38.37
CA GLU A 151 -11.81 22.90 -38.46
C GLU A 151 -10.29 23.12 -38.56
N PRO A 152 -9.47 22.28 -37.91
CA PRO A 152 -8.02 22.30 -38.06
C PRO A 152 -7.63 22.04 -39.53
N ILE A 153 -6.75 22.88 -40.08
CA ILE A 153 -6.20 22.64 -41.40
C ILE A 153 -5.07 21.65 -41.31
N ASN A 154 -5.17 20.50 -42.00
CA ASN A 154 -4.08 19.55 -42.12
C ASN A 154 -2.99 20.09 -43.03
N LEU A 155 -1.78 20.28 -42.52
CA LEU A 155 -0.65 20.81 -43.25
C LEU A 155 0.35 19.73 -43.76
N LEU A 156 0.13 18.46 -43.50
CA LEU A 156 0.96 17.37 -44.01
C LEU A 156 1.16 17.40 -45.55
N PRO A 157 0.12 17.70 -46.36
CA PRO A 157 0.28 17.80 -47.81
C PRO A 157 1.15 18.97 -48.28
N GLN A 158 1.48 19.90 -47.37
CA GLN A 158 2.32 21.09 -47.72
C GLN A 158 3.81 20.88 -47.31
N LEU A 159 4.14 19.73 -46.71
CA LEU A 159 5.49 19.38 -46.37
C LEU A 159 6.28 18.96 -47.61
N THR A 160 7.47 19.52 -47.76
CA THR A 160 8.47 19.08 -48.74
C THR A 160 9.68 18.50 -48.01
N GLY A 161 9.72 17.17 -47.85
CA GLY A 161 10.67 16.53 -46.97
C GLY A 161 10.38 16.88 -45.51
N GLN A 162 11.30 17.55 -44.82
CA GLN A 162 11.12 18.06 -43.44
C GLN A 162 10.90 19.57 -43.39
N HIS A 163 10.65 20.21 -44.52
CA HIS A 163 10.40 21.65 -44.62
C HIS A 163 8.90 21.92 -44.76
N LEU A 164 8.37 22.75 -43.86
CA LEU A 164 7.02 23.28 -43.91
C LEU A 164 7.09 24.77 -44.25
N GLU A 165 6.42 25.16 -45.33
CA GLU A 165 6.12 26.58 -45.64
C GLU A 165 4.60 26.75 -45.73
N TRP A 166 4.07 27.62 -44.87
CA TRP A 166 2.63 27.84 -44.81
C TRP A 166 2.31 29.30 -44.51
N ARG A 167 1.39 29.85 -45.24
CA ARG A 167 0.88 31.21 -45.04
C ARG A 167 -0.46 31.16 -44.31
N ASN A 168 -0.59 31.91 -43.19
CA ASN A 168 -1.80 31.97 -42.42
C ASN A 168 -2.94 32.62 -43.24
N PRO A 169 -4.02 31.88 -43.60
CA PRO A 169 -5.17 32.42 -44.34
C PRO A 169 -6.26 33.01 -43.41
N PHE A 170 -6.14 32.83 -42.10
CA PHE A 170 -7.13 33.30 -41.16
C PHE A 170 -7.03 34.81 -40.93
N ALA A 171 -8.17 35.43 -40.56
CA ALA A 171 -8.25 36.85 -40.22
C ALA A 171 -7.52 37.22 -38.93
N GLY A 172 -7.29 36.24 -38.03
CA GLY A 172 -6.53 36.32 -36.77
C GLY A 172 -5.27 35.48 -36.78
N ASP A 173 -4.58 35.49 -35.66
CA ASP A 173 -3.43 34.61 -35.45
C ASP A 173 -3.83 33.14 -35.59
N ALA A 174 -2.92 32.32 -36.07
CA ALA A 174 -3.05 30.87 -36.08
C ALA A 174 -1.96 30.23 -35.23
N VAL A 175 -2.21 29.01 -34.76
CA VAL A 175 -1.20 28.15 -34.15
C VAL A 175 -0.89 27.00 -35.10
N VAL A 176 0.38 26.86 -35.47
CA VAL A 176 0.89 25.68 -36.17
C VAL A 176 1.37 24.69 -35.14
N LEU A 177 0.81 23.49 -35.15
CA LEU A 177 1.10 22.40 -34.22
C LEU A 177 1.67 21.20 -34.97
N VAL A 178 2.86 20.76 -34.60
CA VAL A 178 3.52 19.59 -35.19
C VAL A 178 3.59 18.48 -34.15
N LEU A 179 3.01 17.32 -34.47
CA LEU A 179 3.00 16.13 -33.64
C LEU A 179 3.92 15.05 -34.25
N VAL A 180 4.79 14.52 -33.43
CA VAL A 180 5.74 13.46 -33.80
C VAL A 180 5.50 12.22 -32.95
N GLU A 181 5.74 11.05 -33.52
CA GLU A 181 5.74 9.81 -32.73
C GLU A 181 7.06 9.73 -31.96
N HIS A 182 6.94 9.36 -30.68
CA HIS A 182 8.04 9.10 -29.78
C HIS A 182 7.91 7.70 -29.21
N LEU A 183 8.97 6.89 -29.30
CA LEU A 183 9.04 5.60 -28.61
C LEU A 183 9.49 5.84 -27.18
N TYR A 184 8.82 5.17 -26.25
CA TYR A 184 9.21 5.23 -24.85
C TYR A 184 10.66 4.76 -24.67
N GLN A 185 11.42 5.55 -23.93
CA GLN A 185 12.74 5.22 -23.45
C GLN A 185 12.78 5.40 -21.94
N PRO A 186 13.22 4.40 -21.18
CA PRO A 186 13.22 4.47 -19.74
C PRO A 186 14.16 5.59 -19.25
N GLY A 187 13.72 6.24 -18.17
CA GLY A 187 14.56 7.16 -17.40
C GLY A 187 15.59 6.42 -16.54
N PRO A 188 16.53 7.14 -15.93
CA PRO A 188 17.48 6.56 -15.00
C PRO A 188 16.75 5.88 -13.83
N GLY A 189 17.11 4.63 -13.52
CA GLY A 189 16.54 3.85 -12.42
C GLY A 189 15.37 2.94 -12.79
N ILE A 190 14.95 2.91 -14.04
CA ILE A 190 13.97 1.94 -14.54
C ILE A 190 14.72 0.69 -15.04
N LEU A 191 14.27 -0.48 -14.59
CA LEU A 191 14.97 -1.76 -14.75
C LEU A 191 14.99 -2.30 -16.17
N PHE A 192 14.11 -1.82 -17.05
CA PHE A 192 14.00 -2.30 -18.42
C PHE A 192 14.32 -1.21 -19.42
N GLU A 193 15.04 -1.58 -20.48
CA GLU A 193 15.45 -0.65 -21.54
C GLU A 193 14.27 -0.09 -22.34
N SER A 194 13.09 -0.72 -22.27
CA SER A 194 11.86 -0.24 -22.91
C SER A 194 10.64 -1.01 -22.37
N TYR A 195 9.43 -0.51 -22.64
CA TYR A 195 8.16 -1.18 -22.33
C TYR A 195 7.37 -1.48 -23.60
N PRO A 196 6.67 -2.64 -23.65
CA PRO A 196 5.79 -2.99 -24.76
C PRO A 196 4.63 -2.03 -24.90
N ASP A 197 4.08 -1.94 -26.09
CA ASP A 197 2.89 -1.16 -26.38
C ASP A 197 1.63 -1.94 -25.94
N TYR A 198 1.09 -1.63 -24.76
CA TYR A 198 -0.10 -2.28 -24.21
C TYR A 198 -1.39 -1.97 -25.01
N LEU A 199 -1.36 -0.95 -25.88
CA LEU A 199 -2.45 -0.63 -26.79
C LEU A 199 -2.30 -1.33 -28.15
N ASP A 200 -1.23 -2.10 -28.38
CA ASP A 200 -1.07 -2.96 -29.58
C ASP A 200 -1.69 -4.36 -29.27
N PRO A 201 -2.80 -4.75 -29.92
CA PRO A 201 -3.49 -6.01 -29.62
C PRO A 201 -2.63 -7.26 -29.81
N GLU A 202 -1.68 -7.24 -30.74
CA GLU A 202 -0.79 -8.37 -30.99
C GLU A 202 0.23 -8.53 -29.85
N VAL A 203 0.79 -7.41 -29.39
CA VAL A 203 1.77 -7.35 -28.29
C VAL A 203 1.13 -7.75 -26.97
N ALA A 204 0.00 -7.12 -26.62
CA ALA A 204 -0.74 -7.46 -25.40
C ALA A 204 -1.21 -8.93 -25.41
N GLY A 205 -1.73 -9.40 -26.54
CA GLY A 205 -2.12 -10.81 -26.70
C GLY A 205 -0.96 -11.79 -26.57
N ALA A 206 0.25 -11.41 -27.01
CA ALA A 206 1.45 -12.22 -26.83
C ALA A 206 1.86 -12.28 -25.34
N PHE A 207 1.81 -11.17 -24.62
CA PHE A 207 2.04 -11.15 -23.16
C PHE A 207 1.10 -12.10 -22.44
N ILE A 208 -0.19 -11.98 -22.69
CA ILE A 208 -1.20 -12.84 -22.06
C ILE A 208 -0.96 -14.31 -22.37
N ARG A 209 -0.59 -14.65 -23.61
CA ARG A 209 -0.26 -16.05 -23.98
C ARG A 209 1.01 -16.55 -23.30
N GLN A 210 2.05 -15.71 -23.21
CA GLN A 210 3.35 -16.10 -22.64
C GLN A 210 3.35 -16.18 -21.13
N THR A 211 2.42 -15.51 -20.45
CA THR A 211 2.29 -15.51 -18.99
C THR A 211 1.07 -16.33 -18.56
N HIS A 212 -0.12 -15.79 -18.65
CA HIS A 212 -1.38 -16.46 -18.25
C HIS A 212 -1.60 -17.78 -18.99
N GLY A 213 -1.35 -17.80 -20.31
CA GLY A 213 -1.40 -19.00 -21.13
C GLY A 213 -0.40 -20.06 -20.69
N TRP A 214 0.85 -19.65 -20.37
CA TRP A 214 1.90 -20.53 -19.88
C TRP A 214 1.53 -21.18 -18.55
N TYR A 215 0.97 -20.42 -17.60
CA TYR A 215 0.48 -20.95 -16.33
C TYR A 215 -0.70 -21.90 -16.53
N ARG A 216 -1.65 -21.55 -17.39
CA ARG A 216 -2.81 -22.40 -17.69
C ARG A 216 -2.41 -23.74 -18.29
N GLU A 217 -1.45 -23.75 -19.20
CA GLU A 217 -0.98 -24.96 -19.86
C GLU A 217 -0.30 -25.94 -18.88
N ARG A 218 0.47 -25.43 -17.90
CA ARG A 218 1.28 -26.23 -16.99
C ARG A 218 0.62 -26.56 -15.67
N PHE A 219 -0.24 -25.67 -15.18
CA PHE A 219 -0.87 -25.76 -13.87
C PHE A 219 -2.40 -25.77 -13.93
N GLY A 220 -2.98 -26.05 -15.09
CA GLY A 220 -4.44 -26.00 -15.31
C GLY A 220 -5.26 -26.81 -14.32
N ALA A 221 -4.72 -27.93 -13.82
CA ALA A 221 -5.37 -28.77 -12.81
C ALA A 221 -5.43 -28.11 -11.41
N ASP A 222 -4.54 -27.14 -11.14
CA ASP A 222 -4.46 -26.43 -9.86
C ASP A 222 -5.21 -25.09 -9.87
N LEU A 223 -5.52 -24.57 -11.08
CA LEU A 223 -6.22 -23.31 -11.24
C LEU A 223 -7.68 -23.41 -10.76
N GLY A 224 -8.12 -22.43 -9.96
CA GLY A 224 -9.46 -22.37 -9.39
C GLY A 224 -9.63 -23.16 -8.09
N GLU A 225 -8.76 -24.14 -7.82
CA GLU A 225 -8.77 -24.90 -6.57
C GLU A 225 -7.67 -24.44 -5.61
N GLN A 226 -6.42 -24.61 -5.98
CA GLN A 226 -5.25 -24.26 -5.20
C GLN A 226 -4.70 -22.87 -5.57
N VAL A 227 -4.70 -22.56 -6.87
CA VAL A 227 -4.31 -21.25 -7.38
C VAL A 227 -5.55 -20.37 -7.50
N ARG A 228 -5.59 -19.29 -6.71
CA ARG A 228 -6.78 -18.43 -6.55
C ARG A 228 -6.86 -17.32 -7.58
N GLY A 229 -5.74 -16.78 -8.04
CA GLY A 229 -5.73 -15.66 -8.96
C GLY A 229 -4.35 -15.35 -9.51
N ILE A 230 -4.34 -14.40 -10.45
CA ILE A 230 -3.13 -13.79 -11.02
C ILE A 230 -3.18 -12.30 -10.78
N PHE A 231 -2.07 -11.76 -10.32
CA PHE A 231 -1.87 -10.34 -10.02
C PHE A 231 -1.13 -9.67 -11.17
N THR A 232 -1.68 -8.54 -11.63
CA THR A 232 -1.11 -7.64 -12.63
C THR A 232 -0.70 -6.35 -11.93
N ASP A 233 0.56 -5.96 -12.09
CA ASP A 233 1.17 -4.85 -11.34
C ASP A 233 1.45 -3.66 -12.27
N ASN A 234 0.96 -2.47 -11.90
CA ASN A 234 1.29 -1.18 -12.50
C ASN A 234 1.16 -1.09 -14.04
N ALA A 235 0.36 -1.94 -14.66
CA ALA A 235 0.13 -1.86 -16.10
C ALA A 235 -0.66 -0.60 -16.45
N CYS A 236 -0.29 0.06 -17.55
CA CYS A 236 -0.96 1.26 -18.01
C CYS A 236 -0.81 1.47 -19.52
N ALA A 237 -1.69 2.24 -20.12
CA ALA A 237 -1.58 2.57 -21.53
C ALA A 237 -0.40 3.53 -21.84
N HIS A 238 0.07 4.28 -20.83
CA HIS A 238 1.14 5.25 -21.00
C HIS A 238 1.75 5.67 -19.66
N PHE A 239 3.07 5.64 -19.54
CA PHE A 239 3.78 6.01 -18.29
C PHE A 239 3.92 7.52 -18.03
N GLY A 240 3.42 8.37 -18.90
CA GLY A 240 3.22 9.80 -18.62
C GLY A 240 4.46 10.65 -18.35
N HIS A 241 5.68 10.16 -18.63
CA HIS A 241 6.93 10.88 -18.32
C HIS A 241 7.31 11.97 -19.35
N ILE A 242 6.56 12.09 -20.43
CA ILE A 242 6.84 13.05 -21.50
C ILE A 242 5.81 14.19 -21.41
N ARG A 243 6.35 15.41 -21.31
CA ARG A 243 5.52 16.61 -21.32
C ARG A 243 4.83 16.80 -22.66
N ARG A 244 3.55 17.20 -22.64
CA ARG A 244 2.74 17.45 -23.86
C ARG A 244 2.71 16.25 -24.82
N ALA A 245 2.50 15.06 -24.23
CA ALA A 245 2.38 13.81 -24.94
C ALA A 245 1.04 13.13 -24.62
N ILE A 246 0.47 12.48 -25.61
CA ILE A 246 -0.68 11.59 -25.46
C ILE A 246 -0.27 10.15 -25.75
N PRO A 247 -0.93 9.16 -25.14
CA PRO A 247 -0.78 7.76 -25.52
C PRO A 247 -1.05 7.57 -27.00
N TRP A 248 -0.24 6.73 -27.63
CA TRP A 248 -0.41 6.39 -29.05
C TRP A 248 0.00 4.94 -29.29
N SER A 249 -0.51 4.34 -30.38
CA SER A 249 -0.20 2.98 -30.78
C SER A 249 -0.29 2.83 -32.29
N ARG A 250 0.18 1.69 -32.80
CA ARG A 250 0.00 1.34 -34.21
C ARG A 250 -1.50 1.25 -34.53
N GLU A 251 -1.86 1.79 -35.71
CA GLU A 251 -3.25 1.76 -36.19
C GLU A 251 -4.29 2.35 -35.21
N PHE A 252 -3.85 3.17 -34.24
CA PHE A 252 -4.71 3.78 -33.25
C PHE A 252 -5.79 4.65 -33.89
N ASP A 253 -5.40 5.41 -34.95
CA ASP A 253 -6.29 6.20 -35.77
C ASP A 253 -7.36 5.38 -36.54
N GLN A 254 -6.97 4.20 -37.04
CA GLN A 254 -7.91 3.31 -37.71
C GLN A 254 -8.91 2.67 -36.73
N ARG A 255 -8.43 2.30 -35.55
CA ARG A 255 -9.30 1.77 -34.50
C ARG A 255 -10.25 2.82 -33.99
N PHE A 256 -9.79 4.06 -33.85
CA PHE A 256 -10.65 5.19 -33.50
C PHE A 256 -11.74 5.40 -34.56
N LEU A 257 -11.36 5.42 -35.85
CA LEU A 257 -12.33 5.55 -36.94
C LEU A 257 -13.38 4.42 -36.92
N THR A 258 -12.96 3.19 -36.62
CA THR A 258 -13.86 2.04 -36.54
C THR A 258 -14.83 2.15 -35.37
N ALA A 259 -14.36 2.60 -34.21
CA ALA A 259 -15.15 2.70 -33.00
C ALA A 259 -16.11 3.92 -33.02
N GLU A 260 -15.60 5.08 -33.44
CA GLU A 260 -16.28 6.36 -33.34
C GLU A 260 -16.98 6.80 -34.63
N GLY A 261 -16.77 6.09 -35.74
CA GLY A 261 -17.33 6.43 -37.06
C GLY A 261 -16.79 7.74 -37.65
N SER A 262 -15.77 8.34 -37.03
CA SER A 262 -15.18 9.61 -37.46
C SER A 262 -13.66 9.57 -37.30
N ARG A 263 -12.96 10.41 -38.07
CA ARG A 263 -11.48 10.49 -38.00
C ARG A 263 -11.04 11.18 -36.70
N ILE A 264 -9.87 10.75 -36.17
CA ILE A 264 -9.28 11.31 -34.95
C ILE A 264 -8.59 12.67 -35.19
N GLU A 265 -8.11 12.92 -36.41
CA GLU A 265 -7.27 14.09 -36.71
C GLU A 265 -7.89 15.44 -36.32
N PRO A 266 -9.19 15.70 -36.52
CA PRO A 266 -9.79 16.93 -36.07
C PRO A 266 -9.77 17.17 -34.56
N LEU A 267 -9.63 16.10 -33.76
CA LEU A 267 -9.58 16.17 -32.30
C LEU A 267 -8.19 16.51 -31.78
N LEU A 268 -7.13 16.02 -32.45
CA LEU A 268 -5.76 16.04 -31.96
C LEU A 268 -5.25 17.41 -31.50
N PRO A 269 -5.44 18.52 -32.26
CA PRO A 269 -4.99 19.84 -31.81
C PRO A 269 -5.62 20.27 -30.49
N TRP A 270 -6.89 19.92 -30.26
CA TRP A 270 -7.65 20.33 -29.08
C TRP A 270 -7.32 19.56 -27.82
N LEU A 271 -6.53 18.48 -27.92
CA LEU A 271 -5.96 17.79 -26.77
C LEU A 271 -4.87 18.65 -26.11
N PHE A 272 -4.18 19.48 -26.92
CA PHE A 272 -3.05 20.30 -26.48
C PHE A 272 -3.38 21.80 -26.39
N LEU A 273 -4.39 22.25 -27.10
CA LEU A 273 -4.78 23.65 -27.19
C LEU A 273 -6.13 23.88 -26.50
N SER A 274 -6.32 25.08 -25.95
CA SER A 274 -7.59 25.51 -25.42
C SER A 274 -8.48 26.06 -26.56
N GLY A 275 -9.78 25.82 -26.47
CA GLY A 275 -10.73 26.31 -27.46
C GLY A 275 -12.13 25.69 -27.33
N PRO A 276 -13.13 26.12 -28.13
CA PRO A 276 -14.49 25.63 -28.00
C PRO A 276 -14.69 24.13 -28.18
N ALA A 277 -13.84 23.49 -29.02
CA ALA A 277 -13.88 22.04 -29.26
C ALA A 277 -13.06 21.23 -28.25
N ALA A 278 -12.24 21.88 -27.40
CA ALA A 278 -11.27 21.17 -26.56
C ALA A 278 -11.93 20.18 -25.59
N ARG A 279 -12.96 20.60 -24.85
CA ARG A 279 -13.66 19.74 -23.87
C ARG A 279 -14.25 18.49 -24.53
N ALA A 280 -14.97 18.63 -25.62
CA ALA A 280 -15.57 17.51 -26.35
C ALA A 280 -14.49 16.60 -26.98
N SER A 281 -13.42 17.16 -27.54
CA SER A 281 -12.32 16.40 -28.13
C SER A 281 -11.59 15.57 -27.09
N ARG A 282 -11.29 16.15 -25.90
CA ARG A 282 -10.65 15.46 -24.77
C ARG A 282 -11.52 14.34 -24.25
N LEU A 283 -12.83 14.57 -24.02
CA LEU A 283 -13.77 13.53 -23.60
C LEU A 283 -13.73 12.34 -24.54
N ARG A 284 -13.89 12.56 -25.85
CA ARG A 284 -13.90 11.48 -26.83
C ARG A 284 -12.59 10.71 -26.87
N PHE A 285 -11.47 11.42 -26.82
CA PHE A 285 -10.14 10.78 -26.84
C PHE A 285 -9.88 9.91 -25.62
N TRP A 286 -10.09 10.45 -24.39
CA TRP A 286 -9.79 9.72 -23.17
C TRP A 286 -10.73 8.56 -22.92
N ARG A 287 -11.98 8.65 -23.33
CA ARG A 287 -12.92 7.52 -23.31
C ARG A 287 -12.49 6.43 -24.26
N PHE A 288 -12.21 6.76 -25.50
CA PHE A 288 -11.70 5.78 -26.47
C PHE A 288 -10.41 5.11 -25.99
N LEU A 289 -9.49 5.86 -25.40
CA LEU A 289 -8.27 5.29 -24.81
C LEU A 289 -8.59 4.25 -23.73
N GLY A 290 -9.48 4.60 -22.80
CA GLY A 290 -9.91 3.70 -21.72
C GLY A 290 -10.58 2.44 -22.25
N ASP A 291 -11.51 2.57 -23.20
CA ASP A 291 -12.18 1.45 -23.82
C ASP A 291 -11.21 0.52 -24.57
N GLU A 292 -10.23 1.09 -25.28
CA GLU A 292 -9.18 0.32 -25.96
C GLU A 292 -8.29 -0.42 -24.98
N PHE A 293 -7.82 0.24 -23.92
CA PHE A 293 -7.01 -0.40 -22.90
C PHE A 293 -7.75 -1.53 -22.20
N ILE A 294 -9.02 -1.33 -21.87
CA ILE A 294 -9.88 -2.37 -21.31
C ILE A 294 -10.04 -3.52 -22.30
N ARG A 295 -10.41 -3.22 -23.53
CA ARG A 295 -10.65 -4.25 -24.56
C ARG A 295 -9.41 -5.10 -24.84
N ILE A 296 -8.24 -4.46 -24.95
CA ILE A 296 -6.99 -5.09 -25.41
C ILE A 296 -6.28 -5.79 -24.26
N PHE A 297 -6.26 -5.20 -23.07
CA PHE A 297 -5.42 -5.65 -21.97
C PHE A 297 -6.25 -6.16 -20.78
N VAL A 298 -6.95 -5.27 -20.08
CA VAL A 298 -7.63 -5.61 -18.81
C VAL A 298 -8.71 -6.68 -19.00
N GLY A 299 -9.60 -6.48 -19.96
CA GLY A 299 -10.71 -7.39 -20.28
C GLY A 299 -10.22 -8.70 -20.89
N ALA A 300 -9.13 -8.69 -21.64
CA ALA A 300 -8.52 -9.90 -22.17
C ALA A 300 -7.91 -10.76 -21.05
N ILE A 301 -7.19 -10.15 -20.09
CA ILE A 301 -6.72 -10.84 -18.87
C ILE A 301 -7.89 -11.40 -18.10
N ARG A 302 -8.94 -10.59 -17.89
CA ARG A 302 -10.16 -11.02 -17.20
C ARG A 302 -10.77 -12.26 -17.84
N THR A 303 -10.88 -12.29 -19.15
CA THR A 303 -11.45 -13.43 -19.90
C THR A 303 -10.65 -14.71 -19.66
N VAL A 304 -9.33 -14.64 -19.76
CA VAL A 304 -8.46 -15.81 -19.54
C VAL A 304 -8.54 -16.31 -18.10
N CYS A 305 -8.64 -15.40 -17.12
CA CYS A 305 -8.78 -15.76 -15.72
C CYS A 305 -10.15 -16.38 -15.41
N ASP A 306 -11.24 -15.82 -15.97
CA ASP A 306 -12.59 -16.38 -15.82
C ASP A 306 -12.69 -17.79 -16.42
N ASP A 307 -12.11 -18.01 -17.61
CA ASP A 307 -12.03 -19.35 -18.23
C ASP A 307 -11.27 -20.34 -17.34
N ALA A 308 -10.26 -19.88 -16.62
CA ALA A 308 -9.47 -20.66 -15.67
C ALA A 308 -10.10 -20.74 -14.26
N ARG A 309 -11.22 -20.06 -14.00
CA ARG A 309 -11.92 -19.96 -12.71
C ARG A 309 -11.04 -19.38 -11.59
N ILE A 310 -10.16 -18.44 -11.93
CA ILE A 310 -9.30 -17.73 -11.00
C ILE A 310 -9.61 -16.24 -11.06
N PHE A 311 -9.17 -15.52 -10.02
CA PHE A 311 -9.31 -14.07 -10.00
C PHE A 311 -8.28 -13.40 -10.92
N SER A 312 -8.75 -12.43 -11.74
CA SER A 312 -7.91 -11.37 -12.27
C SER A 312 -7.88 -10.25 -11.23
N THR A 313 -6.70 -9.89 -10.76
CA THR A 313 -6.52 -8.85 -9.73
C THR A 313 -5.26 -8.03 -10.01
N GLY A 314 -5.02 -7.03 -9.21
CA GLY A 314 -3.87 -6.15 -9.33
C GLY A 314 -4.29 -4.70 -9.40
N HIS A 315 -3.33 -3.82 -9.60
CA HIS A 315 -3.53 -2.37 -9.63
C HIS A 315 -2.88 -1.76 -10.88
N TYR A 316 -3.25 -0.51 -11.17
CA TYR A 316 -2.82 0.18 -12.37
C TYR A 316 -2.18 1.51 -11.99
N CYS A 317 -1.08 1.88 -12.65
CA CYS A 317 -0.18 2.97 -12.28
C CYS A 317 -0.82 4.23 -11.70
N LEU A 318 -0.13 4.84 -10.72
CA LEU A 318 -0.37 6.15 -10.12
C LEU A 318 -1.82 6.37 -9.62
N GLU A 319 -2.32 5.41 -8.88
CA GLU A 319 -3.68 5.41 -8.33
C GLU A 319 -3.97 6.59 -7.39
N ASP A 320 -2.94 7.26 -6.88
CA ASP A 320 -3.05 8.44 -6.01
C ASP A 320 -3.60 9.67 -6.72
N GLY A 321 -3.48 9.76 -8.05
CA GLY A 321 -3.84 10.93 -8.85
C GLY A 321 -5.00 10.65 -9.79
N MET A 322 -6.16 11.32 -9.60
CA MET A 322 -7.32 11.12 -10.49
C MET A 322 -7.08 11.58 -11.92
N GLY A 323 -6.31 12.65 -12.13
CA GLY A 323 -5.88 13.07 -13.47
C GLY A 323 -4.93 12.08 -14.11
N GLU A 324 -4.08 11.43 -13.32
CA GLU A 324 -3.22 10.34 -13.79
C GLU A 324 -4.03 9.12 -14.20
N HIS A 325 -5.12 8.79 -13.50
CA HIS A 325 -6.04 7.73 -13.93
C HIS A 325 -6.52 7.97 -15.37
N ILE A 326 -6.94 9.21 -15.67
CA ILE A 326 -7.41 9.56 -17.03
C ILE A 326 -6.26 9.41 -18.03
N ARG A 327 -5.08 9.97 -17.72
CA ARG A 327 -3.93 9.97 -18.63
C ARG A 327 -3.41 8.58 -18.93
N GLN A 328 -3.45 7.69 -17.93
CA GLN A 328 -2.78 6.38 -18.00
C GLN A 328 -3.72 5.23 -18.35
N ILE A 329 -4.98 5.28 -17.92
CA ILE A 329 -5.93 4.19 -18.11
C ILE A 329 -7.32 4.66 -18.60
N GLY A 330 -7.52 5.95 -18.84
CA GLY A 330 -8.76 6.53 -19.36
C GLY A 330 -9.88 6.69 -18.33
N ASP A 331 -10.20 5.64 -17.57
CA ASP A 331 -11.25 5.66 -16.53
C ASP A 331 -10.98 4.57 -15.48
N TYR A 332 -10.77 5.01 -14.23
CA TYR A 332 -10.49 4.11 -13.11
C TYR A 332 -11.63 3.13 -12.82
N PHE A 333 -12.87 3.63 -12.72
CA PHE A 333 -14.01 2.79 -12.40
C PHE A 333 -14.34 1.80 -13.51
N ALA A 334 -14.16 2.19 -14.76
CA ALA A 334 -14.32 1.29 -15.89
C ALA A 334 -13.30 0.14 -15.86
N VAL A 335 -12.03 0.42 -15.50
CA VAL A 335 -11.02 -0.59 -15.31
C VAL A 335 -11.37 -1.52 -14.14
N MET A 336 -11.74 -0.97 -12.97
CA MET A 336 -12.15 -1.77 -11.80
C MET A 336 -13.35 -2.68 -12.08
N LYS A 337 -14.28 -2.25 -12.93
CA LYS A 337 -15.43 -3.03 -13.39
C LYS A 337 -15.02 -4.31 -14.14
N HIS A 338 -13.87 -4.28 -14.79
CA HIS A 338 -13.34 -5.39 -15.58
C HIS A 338 -12.35 -6.28 -14.82
N GLN A 339 -12.07 -6.01 -13.56
CA GLN A 339 -11.40 -6.94 -12.67
C GLN A 339 -12.39 -7.85 -11.94
N SER A 340 -11.98 -9.08 -11.59
CA SER A 340 -12.81 -9.97 -10.76
C SER A 340 -12.58 -9.80 -9.26
N LEU A 341 -11.42 -9.28 -8.89
CA LEU A 341 -11.06 -8.91 -7.54
C LEU A 341 -10.35 -7.55 -7.59
N ASN A 342 -11.02 -6.51 -7.09
CA ASN A 342 -10.44 -5.17 -7.12
C ASN A 342 -9.28 -5.05 -6.14
N ALA A 343 -8.20 -4.42 -6.59
CA ALA A 343 -7.03 -4.20 -5.77
C ALA A 343 -6.53 -2.75 -5.88
N VAL A 344 -5.72 -2.36 -4.91
CA VAL A 344 -5.12 -1.04 -4.80
C VAL A 344 -3.72 -1.17 -4.21
N ASP A 345 -2.79 -0.35 -4.70
CA ASP A 345 -1.47 -0.19 -4.11
C ASP A 345 -1.51 0.88 -3.00
N GLN A 346 -1.08 0.50 -1.82
CA GLN A 346 -0.92 1.37 -0.67
C GLN A 346 0.38 1.07 0.07
N LEU A 347 1.49 1.31 -0.59
CA LEU A 347 2.83 1.11 -0.01
C LEU A 347 3.10 2.00 1.21
N GLY A 348 2.22 2.95 1.47
CA GLY A 348 2.35 3.91 2.56
C GLY A 348 2.96 5.24 2.10
N PRO A 349 2.81 6.32 2.88
CA PRO A 349 3.35 7.62 2.51
C PRO A 349 4.87 7.55 2.45
N LYS A 350 5.45 8.18 1.44
CA LYS A 350 6.89 8.42 1.33
C LYS A 350 7.32 9.39 2.41
N THR A 351 7.47 8.91 3.65
CA THR A 351 7.83 9.76 4.78
C THR A 351 9.31 9.64 5.08
N LYS A 352 10.02 10.73 4.92
CA LYS A 352 11.36 10.85 5.52
C LYS A 352 11.23 10.87 7.05
N GLY A 353 10.99 9.70 7.64
CA GLY A 353 11.14 9.48 9.07
C GLY A 353 9.96 9.85 9.97
N GLY A 354 8.75 9.93 9.45
CA GLY A 354 7.51 10.16 10.22
C GLY A 354 6.49 9.06 10.02
N SER A 355 5.66 8.83 11.02
CA SER A 355 4.52 7.93 10.96
C SER A 355 3.46 8.45 9.97
N LEU A 356 2.74 7.53 9.32
CA LEU A 356 1.57 7.79 8.45
C LEU A 356 0.58 8.82 9.02
N PHE A 357 0.56 9.04 10.32
CA PHE A 357 -0.51 9.67 11.06
C PHE A 357 -0.06 10.88 11.89
N GLU A 358 1.20 11.30 11.79
CA GLU A 358 1.70 12.49 12.48
C GLU A 358 1.60 13.77 11.64
N TYR A 359 0.97 13.72 10.48
CA TYR A 359 0.87 14.90 9.61
C TYR A 359 -0.22 15.85 10.07
N PRO A 360 0.11 17.14 10.20
CA PRO A 360 -0.89 18.19 10.27
C PRO A 360 -1.71 18.22 8.99
N ARG A 361 -2.97 18.65 9.05
CA ARG A 361 -3.79 18.92 7.88
C ARG A 361 -3.01 19.70 6.82
N GLY A 362 -3.00 19.22 5.59
CA GLY A 362 -2.43 19.94 4.45
C GLY A 362 -1.06 19.48 3.97
N ILE A 363 -0.53 18.33 4.41
CA ILE A 363 0.69 17.75 3.81
C ILE A 363 0.31 16.72 2.75
N ALA A 364 0.67 17.03 1.50
CA ALA A 364 0.46 16.13 0.37
C ALA A 364 1.15 14.78 0.60
N GLY A 365 0.39 13.69 0.53
CA GLY A 365 0.91 12.33 0.61
C GLY A 365 0.01 11.34 1.36
N ALA A 366 -0.34 11.59 2.63
CA ALA A 366 -1.22 10.69 3.37
C ALA A 366 -2.70 10.90 3.05
N GLU A 367 -3.08 12.09 2.64
CA GLU A 367 -4.46 12.47 2.35
C GLU A 367 -4.93 12.00 0.98
N SER A 368 -4.03 11.77 0.03
CA SER A 368 -4.35 11.18 -1.28
C SER A 368 -4.74 9.69 -1.17
N LEU A 369 -4.16 9.00 -0.21
CA LEU A 369 -4.35 7.57 0.01
C LEU A 369 -5.78 7.20 0.39
N THR A 370 -6.49 8.07 1.12
CA THR A 370 -7.87 7.81 1.55
C THR A 370 -8.84 7.77 0.38
N ALA A 371 -8.70 8.68 -0.57
CA ALA A 371 -9.57 8.76 -1.75
C ALA A 371 -9.42 7.53 -2.65
N CYS A 372 -8.18 7.09 -2.89
CA CYS A 372 -7.87 5.91 -3.71
C CYS A 372 -8.53 4.63 -3.15
N ILE A 373 -8.33 4.35 -1.85
CA ILE A 373 -8.92 3.17 -1.23
C ILE A 373 -10.45 3.27 -1.20
N ARG A 374 -11.02 4.46 -0.95
CA ARG A 374 -12.47 4.66 -0.98
C ARG A 374 -13.05 4.45 -2.37
N ASN A 375 -12.37 4.91 -3.43
CA ASN A 375 -12.74 4.63 -4.81
C ASN A 375 -12.77 3.11 -5.09
N THR A 376 -11.71 2.40 -4.70
CA THR A 376 -11.61 0.94 -4.87
C THR A 376 -12.68 0.19 -4.08
N ALA A 377 -12.95 0.60 -2.82
CA ALA A 377 -13.98 -0.01 -1.98
C ALA A 377 -15.37 0.18 -2.58
N SER A 378 -15.69 1.40 -3.05
CA SER A 378 -16.96 1.66 -3.72
C SER A 378 -17.07 0.91 -5.05
N ALA A 379 -15.99 0.82 -5.85
CA ALA A 379 -15.97 0.01 -7.06
C ALA A 379 -16.25 -1.47 -6.75
N ALA A 380 -15.62 -2.02 -5.71
CA ALA A 380 -15.86 -3.40 -5.28
C ALA A 380 -17.32 -3.64 -4.89
N LEU A 381 -17.94 -2.68 -4.19
CA LEU A 381 -19.35 -2.75 -3.84
C LEU A 381 -20.25 -2.76 -5.07
N PHE A 382 -20.03 -1.85 -6.02
CA PHE A 382 -20.93 -1.69 -7.17
C PHE A 382 -20.69 -2.79 -8.22
N TYR A 383 -19.45 -3.17 -8.47
CA TYR A 383 -19.11 -4.12 -9.54
C TYR A 383 -18.94 -5.57 -9.06
N ASP A 384 -19.39 -5.88 -7.82
CA ASP A 384 -19.43 -7.22 -7.25
C ASP A 384 -18.06 -7.90 -7.12
N SER A 385 -17.04 -7.15 -6.75
CA SER A 385 -15.79 -7.74 -6.27
C SER A 385 -16.01 -8.34 -4.88
N PRO A 386 -15.59 -9.59 -4.62
CA PRO A 386 -15.83 -10.23 -3.34
C PRO A 386 -15.03 -9.60 -2.19
N ARG A 387 -13.89 -8.98 -2.52
CA ARG A 387 -12.92 -8.43 -1.58
C ARG A 387 -12.32 -7.13 -2.15
N VAL A 388 -11.63 -6.38 -1.30
CA VAL A 388 -10.75 -5.28 -1.68
C VAL A 388 -9.34 -5.67 -1.25
N MET A 389 -8.52 -6.08 -2.22
CA MET A 389 -7.13 -6.41 -1.99
C MET A 389 -6.32 -5.12 -1.86
N CYS A 390 -5.36 -5.11 -0.96
CA CYS A 390 -4.46 -3.96 -0.79
C CYS A 390 -3.02 -4.45 -0.66
N GLU A 391 -2.19 -4.10 -1.65
CA GLU A 391 -0.74 -4.14 -1.49
C GLU A 391 -0.36 -3.11 -0.44
N SER A 392 0.40 -3.50 0.58
CA SER A 392 0.54 -2.68 1.79
C SER A 392 1.95 -2.74 2.37
N PHE A 393 2.33 -1.68 3.09
CA PHE A 393 3.55 -1.51 3.88
C PHE A 393 4.84 -1.20 3.11
N GLY A 394 4.92 -1.42 1.80
CA GLY A 394 6.16 -1.42 1.01
C GLY A 394 7.08 -0.20 1.18
N LEU A 395 6.55 0.98 1.44
CA LEU A 395 7.32 2.21 1.66
C LEU A 395 7.08 2.84 3.04
N ALA A 396 6.38 2.13 3.94
CA ALA A 396 5.93 2.72 5.19
C ALA A 396 7.08 3.20 6.08
N SER A 397 8.02 2.33 6.42
CA SER A 397 9.05 2.65 7.41
C SER A 397 10.41 2.01 7.16
N GLY A 398 10.61 1.32 6.05
CA GLY A 398 11.81 0.54 5.78
C GLY A 398 12.05 -0.50 6.87
N TRP A 399 13.29 -0.67 7.28
CA TRP A 399 13.67 -1.61 8.35
C TRP A 399 13.10 -1.28 9.73
N ARG A 400 12.40 -0.15 9.89
CA ARG A 400 11.78 0.30 11.16
C ARG A 400 10.38 -0.23 11.35
N LEU A 401 9.76 -0.81 10.32
CA LEU A 401 8.40 -1.32 10.40
C LEU A 401 8.30 -2.34 11.54
N ASP A 402 7.42 -2.08 12.50
CA ASP A 402 7.14 -2.96 13.63
C ASP A 402 5.69 -3.46 13.62
N LEU A 403 5.40 -4.45 14.45
CA LEU A 403 4.07 -5.06 14.52
C LEU A 403 2.97 -4.08 14.94
N GLY A 404 3.31 -3.08 15.73
CA GLY A 404 2.38 -2.02 16.13
C GLY A 404 2.01 -1.11 14.96
N GLU A 405 3.02 -0.75 14.15
CA GLU A 405 2.82 0.01 12.92
C GLU A 405 1.99 -0.78 11.89
N VAL A 406 2.31 -2.08 11.71
CA VAL A 406 1.53 -2.98 10.86
C VAL A 406 0.06 -3.00 11.26
N ARG A 407 -0.25 -3.18 12.55
CA ARG A 407 -1.63 -3.17 13.05
C ARG A 407 -2.32 -1.82 12.85
N ARG A 408 -1.61 -0.72 13.03
CA ARG A 408 -2.13 0.62 12.79
C ARG A 408 -2.51 0.80 11.32
N ILE A 409 -1.63 0.40 10.40
CA ILE A 409 -1.89 0.46 8.96
C ILE A 409 -3.10 -0.41 8.60
N VAL A 410 -3.15 -1.66 9.04
CA VAL A 410 -4.28 -2.56 8.79
C VAL A 410 -5.59 -2.00 9.34
N GLY A 411 -5.61 -1.46 10.56
CA GLY A 411 -6.80 -0.83 11.14
C GLY A 411 -7.30 0.35 10.32
N PHE A 412 -6.39 1.20 9.87
CA PHE A 412 -6.70 2.33 8.98
C PHE A 412 -7.25 1.85 7.64
N LEU A 413 -6.58 0.93 6.96
CA LEU A 413 -7.01 0.38 5.68
C LEU A 413 -8.37 -0.30 5.78
N SER A 414 -8.62 -1.05 6.88
CA SER A 414 -9.91 -1.69 7.15
C SER A 414 -11.04 -0.67 7.33
N ALA A 415 -10.76 0.46 7.99
CA ALA A 415 -11.73 1.54 8.16
C ALA A 415 -12.07 2.22 6.81
N LEU A 416 -11.15 2.23 5.86
CA LEU A 416 -11.35 2.76 4.52
C LEU A 416 -12.05 1.79 3.57
N GLY A 417 -12.00 0.49 3.84
CA GLY A 417 -12.69 -0.53 3.04
C GLY A 417 -11.85 -1.70 2.55
N ALA A 418 -10.52 -1.66 2.69
CA ALA A 418 -9.68 -2.81 2.36
C ALA A 418 -9.91 -3.97 3.33
N ASP A 419 -9.86 -5.19 2.82
CA ASP A 419 -10.14 -6.39 3.61
C ASP A 419 -9.31 -7.63 3.19
N LEU A 420 -8.41 -7.51 2.24
CA LEU A 420 -7.43 -8.53 1.89
C LEU A 420 -6.05 -7.88 1.78
N PHE A 421 -5.17 -8.16 2.75
CA PHE A 421 -3.87 -7.50 2.88
C PHE A 421 -2.78 -8.33 2.22
N VAL A 422 -1.99 -7.67 1.36
CA VAL A 422 -0.82 -8.23 0.69
C VAL A 422 0.42 -7.46 1.15
N PRO A 423 1.05 -7.88 2.27
CA PRO A 423 2.25 -7.23 2.79
C PRO A 423 3.39 -7.25 1.77
N HIS A 424 3.87 -6.08 1.39
CA HIS A 424 5.02 -5.90 0.53
C HIS A 424 6.27 -5.72 1.40
N GLY A 425 7.22 -6.67 1.49
CA GLY A 425 7.17 -8.00 0.89
C GLY A 425 8.05 -8.97 1.66
N LEU A 426 7.72 -10.23 1.58
CA LEU A 426 8.56 -11.29 2.14
C LEU A 426 9.64 -11.67 1.12
N TYR A 427 10.88 -11.52 1.52
CA TYR A 427 12.03 -11.83 0.65
C TYR A 427 12.42 -13.29 0.77
N TYR A 428 12.52 -13.99 -0.36
CA TYR A 428 13.12 -15.32 -0.41
C TYR A 428 14.58 -15.29 0.07
N SER A 429 15.32 -14.23 -0.29
CA SER A 429 16.68 -13.98 0.20
C SER A 429 16.93 -12.49 0.41
N ILE A 430 17.66 -12.14 1.49
CA ILE A 430 18.15 -10.78 1.76
C ILE A 430 19.63 -10.62 1.41
N ALA A 431 20.26 -11.60 0.75
CA ALA A 431 21.64 -11.50 0.30
C ALA A 431 21.81 -10.42 -0.77
N GLY A 432 22.96 -9.77 -0.81
CA GLY A 432 23.31 -8.75 -1.80
C GLY A 432 22.55 -7.44 -1.62
N ASN A 433 22.20 -6.80 -2.73
CA ASN A 433 21.45 -5.54 -2.78
C ASN A 433 19.96 -5.72 -2.44
N ARG A 434 19.46 -6.93 -2.44
CA ARG A 434 18.07 -7.30 -2.24
C ARG A 434 17.50 -6.69 -0.96
N LYS A 435 18.29 -6.64 0.10
CA LYS A 435 17.96 -6.03 1.40
C LYS A 435 17.68 -4.51 1.35
N TRP A 436 17.93 -3.84 0.23
CA TRP A 436 17.77 -2.38 0.10
C TRP A 436 16.61 -1.96 -0.80
N GLU A 437 15.86 -2.89 -1.33
CA GLU A 437 14.82 -2.59 -2.31
C GLU A 437 13.65 -1.83 -1.68
N CYS A 438 12.85 -2.45 -0.87
CA CYS A 438 11.68 -1.85 -0.21
C CYS A 438 11.68 -2.19 1.26
N THR A 439 10.56 -2.04 1.96
CA THR A 439 10.42 -2.53 3.33
C THR A 439 10.48 -4.06 3.31
N PRO A 440 11.60 -4.66 3.66
CA PRO A 440 11.75 -6.09 3.56
C PRO A 440 11.26 -6.77 4.83
N ASP A 441 10.53 -7.88 4.65
CA ASP A 441 10.35 -8.87 5.69
C ASP A 441 11.11 -10.15 5.31
N HIS A 442 11.49 -10.94 6.27
CA HIS A 442 12.22 -12.19 6.06
C HIS A 442 12.20 -13.05 7.32
N LEU A 443 12.50 -14.33 7.19
CA LEU A 443 12.44 -15.30 8.30
C LEU A 443 13.32 -14.95 9.50
N HIS A 444 14.38 -14.19 9.29
CA HIS A 444 15.30 -13.77 10.37
C HIS A 444 14.94 -12.39 10.95
N ASN A 445 13.83 -11.78 10.52
CA ASN A 445 13.29 -10.58 11.16
C ASN A 445 12.97 -10.90 12.64
N PRO A 446 13.44 -10.11 13.63
CA PRO A 446 13.16 -10.35 15.04
C PRO A 446 11.67 -10.50 15.36
N MET A 447 10.81 -9.87 14.58
CA MET A 447 9.36 -9.90 14.80
C MET A 447 8.66 -11.08 14.13
N TRP A 448 9.34 -11.83 13.28
CA TRP A 448 8.74 -12.94 12.51
C TRP A 448 8.04 -13.95 13.41
N ASP A 449 8.68 -14.34 14.52
CA ASP A 449 8.11 -15.29 15.47
C ASP A 449 6.81 -14.83 16.14
N TYR A 450 6.55 -13.53 16.11
CA TYR A 450 5.39 -12.88 16.71
C TYR A 450 4.37 -12.41 15.68
N SER A 451 4.50 -12.79 14.42
CA SER A 451 3.62 -12.34 13.33
C SER A 451 2.15 -12.66 13.56
N ARG A 452 1.82 -13.74 14.30
CA ARG A 452 0.44 -14.04 14.69
C ARG A 452 -0.25 -12.92 15.47
N ALA A 453 0.51 -12.06 16.15
CA ALA A 453 -0.07 -10.91 16.84
C ALA A 453 -0.78 -9.93 15.90
N TRP A 454 -0.42 -9.92 14.62
CA TRP A 454 -1.11 -9.11 13.61
C TRP A 454 -1.88 -9.95 12.60
N THR A 455 -1.37 -11.10 12.14
CA THR A 455 -2.03 -11.90 11.10
C THR A 455 -3.37 -12.46 11.57
N ASP A 456 -3.46 -13.00 12.79
CA ASP A 456 -4.73 -13.50 13.34
C ASP A 456 -5.72 -12.35 13.58
N TRP A 457 -5.25 -11.21 14.06
CA TRP A 457 -6.08 -10.03 14.28
C TRP A 457 -6.57 -9.43 12.94
N ALA A 458 -5.70 -9.29 11.94
CA ALA A 458 -6.06 -8.84 10.59
C ALA A 458 -7.06 -9.78 9.93
N SER A 459 -6.88 -11.10 10.10
CA SER A 459 -7.80 -12.11 9.59
C SER A 459 -9.21 -11.96 10.15
N ARG A 460 -9.32 -11.68 11.46
CA ARG A 460 -10.61 -11.41 12.11
C ARG A 460 -11.28 -10.15 11.57
N LEU A 461 -10.54 -9.09 11.39
CA LEU A 461 -11.04 -7.87 10.74
C LEU A 461 -11.49 -8.15 9.31
N SER A 462 -10.66 -8.81 8.52
CA SER A 462 -10.99 -9.25 7.16
C SER A 462 -12.29 -10.06 7.11
N PHE A 463 -12.43 -11.05 7.99
CA PHE A 463 -13.64 -11.87 8.07
C PHE A 463 -14.90 -11.03 8.36
N LEU A 464 -14.79 -10.04 9.22
CA LEU A 464 -15.91 -9.15 9.56
C LEU A 464 -16.24 -8.18 8.42
N THR A 465 -15.24 -7.68 7.71
CA THR A 465 -15.39 -6.62 6.73
C THR A 465 -15.63 -7.11 5.29
N ALA A 466 -15.17 -8.31 4.92
CA ALA A 466 -15.37 -8.87 3.58
C ALA A 466 -16.85 -9.11 3.25
N GLY A 467 -17.25 -8.87 2.02
CA GLY A 467 -18.62 -9.11 1.56
C GLY A 467 -19.69 -8.24 2.27
N TRP A 468 -19.30 -7.05 2.69
CA TRP A 468 -20.15 -6.09 3.39
C TRP A 468 -21.27 -5.51 2.51
N GLU A 469 -22.33 -5.04 3.16
CA GLU A 469 -23.41 -4.28 2.53
C GLU A 469 -23.36 -2.82 3.01
N SER A 470 -23.53 -1.87 2.09
CA SER A 470 -23.48 -0.45 2.42
C SER A 470 -24.72 0.02 3.14
N VAL A 471 -24.53 0.85 4.16
CA VAL A 471 -25.56 1.60 4.87
C VAL A 471 -25.49 3.10 4.57
N ALA A 472 -24.73 3.49 3.55
CA ALA A 472 -24.55 4.88 3.19
C ALA A 472 -25.83 5.46 2.58
N GLU A 473 -26.27 6.58 3.12
CA GLU A 473 -27.35 7.39 2.55
C GLU A 473 -26.81 8.68 1.88
N VAL A 474 -25.48 8.87 1.91
CA VAL A 474 -24.76 9.95 1.22
C VAL A 474 -23.89 9.33 0.13
N ALA A 475 -23.91 9.90 -1.06
CA ALA A 475 -23.00 9.55 -2.15
C ALA A 475 -22.25 10.78 -2.66
N VAL A 476 -21.00 10.57 -3.07
CA VAL A 476 -20.17 11.58 -3.76
C VAL A 476 -20.03 11.14 -5.21
N LEU A 477 -20.46 11.97 -6.15
CA LEU A 477 -20.29 11.65 -7.56
C LEU A 477 -18.80 11.76 -7.93
N HIS A 478 -18.25 10.70 -8.53
CA HIS A 478 -16.87 10.73 -9.01
C HIS A 478 -16.75 11.65 -10.25
N PRO A 479 -15.75 12.55 -10.30
CA PRO A 479 -15.68 13.59 -11.31
C PRO A 479 -15.06 13.15 -12.65
N THR A 480 -15.13 11.88 -13.03
CA THR A 480 -14.48 11.30 -14.22
C THR A 480 -14.70 12.12 -15.47
N THR A 481 -15.97 12.42 -15.82
CA THR A 481 -16.31 13.15 -17.03
C THR A 481 -15.75 14.58 -17.02
N THR A 482 -15.75 15.26 -15.88
CA THR A 482 -15.10 16.56 -15.71
C THR A 482 -13.60 16.49 -15.91
N LEU A 483 -12.94 15.49 -15.31
CA LEU A 483 -11.49 15.29 -15.44
C LEU A 483 -11.11 15.01 -16.90
N GLN A 484 -11.82 14.11 -17.59
CA GLN A 484 -11.62 13.83 -19.02
C GLN A 484 -11.76 15.09 -19.89
N ALA A 485 -12.77 15.92 -19.62
CA ALA A 485 -13.03 17.16 -20.38
C ALA A 485 -11.94 18.23 -20.18
N HIS A 486 -11.35 18.28 -19.00
CA HIS A 486 -10.45 19.36 -18.59
C HIS A 486 -8.98 18.97 -18.44
N LEU A 487 -8.61 17.72 -18.74
CA LEU A 487 -7.21 17.31 -18.67
C LEU A 487 -6.38 18.03 -19.75
N GLU A 488 -5.48 18.89 -19.30
CA GLU A 488 -4.58 19.71 -20.12
C GLU A 488 -3.13 19.26 -19.93
N LEU A 489 -2.45 18.94 -21.01
CA LEU A 489 -1.12 18.35 -20.97
C LEU A 489 -0.02 19.41 -21.06
N GLY A 490 0.62 19.72 -19.93
CA GLY A 490 1.78 20.61 -19.88
C GLY A 490 1.46 22.06 -20.24
N ALA A 491 0.27 22.56 -19.88
CA ALA A 491 -0.15 23.93 -20.19
C ALA A 491 0.50 24.98 -19.26
N SER A 492 0.90 24.59 -18.06
CA SER A 492 1.46 25.52 -17.07
C SER A 492 2.95 25.81 -17.35
N LYS A 493 3.31 27.07 -17.22
CA LYS A 493 4.70 27.50 -17.24
C LYS A 493 5.41 27.34 -15.88
N THR A 494 4.65 27.08 -14.84
CA THR A 494 5.14 26.99 -13.46
C THR A 494 5.51 25.57 -13.03
N LYS A 495 4.97 24.57 -13.72
CA LYS A 495 5.33 23.15 -13.52
C LYS A 495 6.14 22.68 -14.76
N PRO A 496 7.45 22.50 -14.65
CA PRO A 496 8.30 22.16 -15.81
C PRO A 496 8.22 20.69 -16.24
N ASP A 497 7.51 19.86 -15.51
CA ASP A 497 7.48 18.41 -15.70
C ASP A 497 6.16 17.90 -16.31
N ALA A 498 6.11 16.59 -16.51
CA ALA A 498 4.97 15.90 -17.11
C ALA A 498 3.73 15.83 -16.17
N THR A 499 3.83 16.28 -14.93
CA THR A 499 2.72 16.24 -13.95
C THR A 499 1.73 17.38 -14.09
N ASP A 500 1.92 18.29 -15.03
CA ASP A 500 0.99 19.37 -15.31
C ASP A 500 -0.21 18.86 -16.11
N LEU A 501 -1.29 18.60 -15.41
CA LEU A 501 -2.55 18.11 -15.97
C LEU A 501 -3.62 19.20 -16.10
N GLY A 502 -3.27 20.44 -15.79
CA GLY A 502 -4.13 21.62 -15.88
C GLY A 502 -4.80 22.04 -14.57
N ALA A 503 -5.02 23.33 -14.43
CA ALA A 503 -5.50 23.94 -13.18
C ALA A 503 -6.87 23.40 -12.70
N VAL A 504 -7.76 23.02 -13.63
CA VAL A 504 -9.07 22.44 -13.27
C VAL A 504 -8.89 21.06 -12.66
N VAL A 505 -8.07 20.21 -13.27
CA VAL A 505 -7.78 18.87 -12.77
C VAL A 505 -7.12 18.94 -11.39
N ASP A 506 -6.05 19.74 -11.24
CA ASP A 506 -5.37 19.95 -9.96
C ASP A 506 -6.36 20.39 -8.85
N ARG A 507 -7.28 21.31 -9.18
CA ARG A 507 -8.31 21.78 -8.24
C ARG A 507 -9.29 20.69 -7.87
N VAL A 508 -9.81 19.95 -8.86
CA VAL A 508 -10.76 18.84 -8.62
C VAL A 508 -10.11 17.77 -7.74
N GLU A 509 -8.88 17.36 -8.03
CA GLU A 509 -8.16 16.39 -7.21
C GLU A 509 -7.98 16.84 -5.77
N ALA A 510 -7.46 18.05 -5.57
CA ALA A 510 -7.22 18.58 -4.23
C ALA A 510 -8.54 18.69 -3.42
N THR A 511 -9.58 19.23 -4.02
CA THR A 511 -10.87 19.41 -3.34
C THR A 511 -11.61 18.09 -3.10
N PHE A 512 -11.47 17.10 -4.00
CA PHE A 512 -12.06 15.77 -3.84
C PHE A 512 -11.40 15.02 -2.67
N ARG A 513 -10.10 15.06 -2.60
CA ARG A 513 -9.32 14.50 -1.47
C ARG A 513 -9.74 15.13 -0.15
N ASP A 514 -9.83 16.46 -0.10
CA ASP A 514 -10.26 17.19 1.10
C ASP A 514 -11.68 16.78 1.52
N LEU A 515 -12.63 16.66 0.56
CA LEU A 515 -14.00 16.23 0.84
C LEU A 515 -14.03 14.82 1.45
N VAL A 516 -13.36 13.85 0.82
CA VAL A 516 -13.33 12.46 1.32
C VAL A 516 -12.77 12.40 2.74
N ASN A 517 -11.68 13.12 3.00
CA ASN A 517 -11.08 13.21 4.33
C ASN A 517 -12.02 13.86 5.36
N GLU A 518 -12.66 14.97 5.01
CA GLU A 518 -13.61 15.65 5.92
C GLU A 518 -14.83 14.78 6.24
N LEU A 519 -15.35 14.04 5.25
CA LEU A 519 -16.46 13.09 5.49
C LEU A 519 -16.04 11.96 6.45
N LEU A 520 -14.83 11.43 6.28
CA LEU A 520 -14.28 10.40 7.17
C LEU A 520 -14.08 10.92 8.60
N TYR A 521 -13.44 12.08 8.75
CA TYR A 521 -13.17 12.67 10.08
C TYR A 521 -14.44 13.11 10.83
N ARG A 522 -15.53 13.35 10.09
CA ARG A 522 -16.84 13.68 10.63
C ARG A 522 -17.76 12.47 10.78
N GLN A 523 -17.24 11.26 10.51
CA GLN A 523 -17.98 9.99 10.54
C GLN A 523 -19.24 10.03 9.65
N VAL A 524 -19.18 10.71 8.50
CA VAL A 524 -20.25 10.66 7.50
C VAL A 524 -20.07 9.39 6.67
N VAL A 525 -21.01 8.46 6.79
CA VAL A 525 -21.00 7.23 6.00
C VAL A 525 -21.39 7.55 4.56
N HIS A 526 -20.49 7.29 3.62
CA HIS A 526 -20.68 7.67 2.22
C HIS A 526 -20.05 6.65 1.27
N GLU A 527 -20.55 6.64 0.01
CA GLU A 527 -19.94 5.93 -1.11
C GLU A 527 -19.53 6.88 -2.22
N ILE A 528 -18.49 6.49 -2.97
CA ILE A 528 -18.09 7.20 -4.19
C ILE A 528 -18.82 6.58 -5.37
N LEU A 529 -19.67 7.35 -6.00
CA LEU A 529 -20.63 6.86 -7.00
C LEU A 529 -20.17 7.22 -8.41
N PRO A 530 -19.80 6.24 -9.26
CA PRO A 530 -19.54 6.52 -10.67
C PRO A 530 -20.83 6.75 -11.46
N GLU A 531 -20.73 7.50 -12.56
CA GLU A 531 -21.89 7.90 -13.36
C GLU A 531 -22.66 6.71 -13.94
N ASP A 532 -21.99 5.68 -14.41
CA ASP A 532 -22.62 4.47 -14.98
C ASP A 532 -23.49 3.70 -13.97
N VAL A 533 -23.12 3.74 -12.70
CA VAL A 533 -23.90 3.16 -11.59
C VAL A 533 -25.08 4.06 -11.23
N LEU A 534 -24.86 5.37 -11.13
CA LEU A 534 -25.93 6.34 -10.86
C LEU A 534 -27.03 6.29 -11.94
N GLN A 535 -26.66 6.12 -13.20
CA GLN A 535 -27.61 5.99 -14.33
C GLN A 535 -28.50 4.75 -14.26
N GLN A 536 -28.13 3.75 -13.46
CA GLN A 536 -28.92 2.55 -13.22
C GLN A 536 -29.83 2.68 -11.98
N ALA A 537 -29.67 3.74 -11.20
CA ALA A 537 -30.45 3.96 -10.00
C ALA A 537 -31.93 4.25 -10.33
N THR A 538 -32.82 3.83 -9.44
CA THR A 538 -34.24 4.16 -9.51
C THR A 538 -34.59 5.22 -8.48
N VAL A 539 -35.37 6.21 -8.91
CA VAL A 539 -35.82 7.31 -8.05
C VAL A 539 -37.17 6.95 -7.44
N ALA A 540 -37.29 7.00 -6.11
CA ALA A 540 -38.52 6.76 -5.40
C ALA A 540 -38.56 7.57 -4.08
N GLU A 541 -39.60 8.30 -3.80
CA GLU A 541 -39.91 8.95 -2.50
C GLU A 541 -38.70 9.71 -1.90
N GLY A 542 -38.07 10.56 -2.71
CA GLY A 542 -36.92 11.37 -2.27
C GLY A 542 -35.64 10.56 -2.03
N THR A 543 -35.58 9.35 -2.58
CA THR A 543 -34.40 8.47 -2.49
C THR A 543 -33.97 7.97 -3.86
N LEU A 544 -32.67 7.69 -3.98
CA LEU A 544 -32.11 6.89 -5.07
C LEU A 544 -31.87 5.47 -4.54
N ARG A 545 -32.45 4.49 -5.20
CA ARG A 545 -32.10 3.08 -4.99
C ARG A 545 -31.01 2.71 -5.97
N VAL A 546 -29.78 2.67 -5.48
CA VAL A 546 -28.60 2.41 -6.29
C VAL A 546 -28.28 0.91 -6.25
N PRO A 547 -28.20 0.24 -7.42
CA PRO A 547 -27.87 -1.18 -7.45
C PRO A 547 -26.42 -1.39 -6.96
N THR A 548 -26.25 -2.39 -6.11
CA THR A 548 -24.95 -2.83 -5.62
C THR A 548 -24.74 -4.29 -6.01
N ARG A 549 -23.49 -4.76 -6.04
CA ARG A 549 -23.14 -6.14 -6.40
C ARG A 549 -23.81 -6.60 -7.71
N LYS A 550 -23.67 -5.80 -8.75
CA LYS A 550 -24.31 -6.01 -10.06
C LYS A 550 -25.83 -6.29 -9.96
N GLY A 551 -26.50 -5.56 -9.08
CA GLY A 551 -27.96 -5.65 -8.89
C GLY A 551 -28.43 -6.76 -7.94
N LYS A 552 -27.52 -7.50 -7.29
CA LYS A 552 -27.89 -8.49 -6.27
C LYS A 552 -28.40 -7.85 -4.97
N SER A 553 -28.01 -6.63 -4.69
CA SER A 553 -28.47 -5.82 -3.57
C SER A 553 -28.60 -4.34 -3.98
N THR A 554 -29.08 -3.50 -3.05
CA THR A 554 -29.26 -2.06 -3.31
C THR A 554 -28.88 -1.26 -2.07
N CYS A 555 -28.28 -0.10 -2.26
CA CYS A 555 -28.18 0.92 -1.21
C CYS A 555 -29.15 2.06 -1.48
N THR A 556 -29.58 2.77 -0.42
CA THR A 556 -30.54 3.86 -0.49
C THR A 556 -29.85 5.17 -0.22
N VAL A 557 -29.74 6.04 -1.23
CA VAL A 557 -29.08 7.34 -1.15
C VAL A 557 -30.14 8.45 -1.04
N ARG A 558 -29.98 9.35 -0.07
CA ARG A 558 -30.84 10.53 0.15
C ARG A 558 -30.15 11.83 -0.24
N CYS A 559 -28.83 11.84 -0.29
CA CYS A 559 -28.07 13.03 -0.63
C CYS A 559 -26.91 12.65 -1.58
N VAL A 560 -26.81 13.35 -2.72
CA VAL A 560 -25.70 13.26 -3.66
C VAL A 560 -24.90 14.55 -3.62
N ILE A 561 -23.58 14.43 -3.44
CA ILE A 561 -22.64 15.55 -3.46
C ILE A 561 -21.95 15.59 -4.82
N LEU A 562 -22.04 16.73 -5.50
CA LEU A 562 -21.32 17.06 -6.74
C LEU A 562 -20.19 18.02 -6.38
N LEU A 563 -18.95 17.52 -6.38
CA LEU A 563 -17.79 18.34 -6.04
C LEU A 563 -17.08 18.82 -7.30
N ALA A 564 -17.09 20.13 -7.54
CA ALA A 564 -16.44 20.77 -8.68
C ALA A 564 -16.77 20.09 -10.03
N ILE A 565 -17.95 19.54 -10.15
CA ILE A 565 -18.44 18.91 -11.38
C ILE A 565 -18.84 20.01 -12.37
N ARG A 566 -18.07 20.11 -13.47
CA ARG A 566 -18.35 21.04 -14.58
C ARG A 566 -19.08 20.35 -15.72
N VAL A 567 -18.64 19.16 -16.06
CA VAL A 567 -19.24 18.37 -17.14
C VAL A 567 -19.84 17.11 -16.53
N ILE A 568 -21.07 16.83 -16.90
CA ILE A 568 -21.84 15.67 -16.43
C ILE A 568 -22.50 14.97 -17.63
N GLU A 569 -22.67 13.66 -17.56
CA GLU A 569 -23.39 12.95 -18.62
C GLU A 569 -24.89 13.24 -18.60
N GLN A 570 -25.51 13.25 -19.78
CA GLN A 570 -26.91 13.58 -19.96
C GLN A 570 -27.81 12.73 -19.05
N ARG A 571 -27.64 11.40 -19.08
CA ARG A 571 -28.47 10.48 -18.29
C ARG A 571 -28.27 10.66 -16.79
N THR A 572 -27.04 10.95 -16.36
CA THR A 572 -26.72 11.28 -14.97
C THR A 572 -27.48 12.54 -14.53
N LEU A 573 -27.46 13.59 -15.35
CA LEU A 573 -28.15 14.82 -15.05
C LEU A 573 -29.68 14.63 -14.99
N GLU A 574 -30.24 13.86 -15.90
CA GLU A 574 -31.66 13.52 -15.91
C GLU A 574 -32.07 12.80 -14.63
N THR A 575 -31.31 11.79 -14.23
CA THR A 575 -31.54 11.05 -12.97
C THR A 575 -31.48 11.96 -11.76
N LEU A 576 -30.47 12.84 -11.67
CA LEU A 576 -30.33 13.80 -10.56
C LEU A 576 -31.46 14.86 -10.53
N ARG A 577 -31.89 15.34 -11.68
CA ARG A 577 -33.07 16.25 -11.77
C ARG A 577 -34.32 15.55 -11.27
N GLN A 578 -34.58 14.34 -11.72
CA GLN A 578 -35.74 13.55 -11.26
C GLN A 578 -35.63 13.29 -9.75
N PHE A 579 -34.45 12.99 -9.24
CA PHE A 579 -34.21 12.78 -7.81
C PHE A 579 -34.53 14.06 -7.01
N ALA A 580 -34.01 15.20 -7.41
CA ALA A 580 -34.28 16.47 -6.74
C ALA A 580 -35.78 16.85 -6.80
N GLN A 581 -36.46 16.65 -7.94
CA GLN A 581 -37.90 16.89 -8.10
C GLN A 581 -38.76 16.00 -7.19
N ASN A 582 -38.30 14.81 -6.87
CA ASN A 582 -38.94 13.86 -5.94
C ASN A 582 -38.56 14.09 -4.46
N GLY A 583 -37.87 15.18 -4.13
CA GLY A 583 -37.53 15.55 -2.76
C GLY A 583 -36.17 15.02 -2.28
N GLY A 584 -35.36 14.44 -3.15
CA GLY A 584 -33.98 14.10 -2.85
C GLY A 584 -33.07 15.33 -2.82
N SER A 585 -31.90 15.24 -2.20
CA SER A 585 -30.97 16.36 -2.05
C SER A 585 -29.75 16.21 -2.94
N VAL A 586 -29.48 17.24 -3.77
CA VAL A 586 -28.25 17.34 -4.57
C VAL A 586 -27.49 18.59 -4.12
N LEU A 587 -26.28 18.38 -3.59
CA LEU A 587 -25.42 19.45 -3.08
C LEU A 587 -24.25 19.66 -4.03
N CYS A 588 -24.15 20.82 -4.63
CA CYS A 588 -23.02 21.23 -5.45
C CYS A 588 -22.01 21.97 -4.58
N LEU A 589 -20.76 21.54 -4.58
CA LEU A 589 -19.66 22.21 -3.89
C LEU A 589 -18.78 22.93 -4.90
N TYR A 590 -18.49 24.20 -4.65
CA TYR A 590 -17.78 25.17 -5.48
C TYR A 590 -18.58 25.66 -6.69
N GLU A 591 -19.07 24.79 -7.53
CA GLU A 591 -19.76 25.15 -8.78
C GLU A 591 -20.83 24.12 -9.14
N ARG A 592 -21.73 24.50 -10.00
CA ARG A 592 -22.72 23.62 -10.65
C ARG A 592 -22.19 23.18 -12.01
N PRO A 593 -22.63 22.02 -12.55
CA PRO A 593 -22.36 21.68 -13.94
C PRO A 593 -22.69 22.80 -14.92
N ASP A 594 -21.75 23.12 -15.80
CA ASP A 594 -21.88 24.13 -16.86
C ASP A 594 -22.09 23.52 -18.24
N ALA A 595 -21.92 22.19 -18.36
CA ALA A 595 -22.16 21.46 -19.61
C ALA A 595 -22.65 20.04 -19.37
N VAL A 596 -23.40 19.54 -20.35
CA VAL A 596 -23.83 18.14 -20.39
C VAL A 596 -23.24 17.44 -21.61
N TYR A 597 -22.77 16.24 -21.40
CA TYR A 597 -22.19 15.37 -22.43
C TYR A 597 -23.13 14.22 -22.74
N ASP A 598 -23.45 14.05 -24.02
CA ASP A 598 -24.12 12.82 -24.49
C ASP A 598 -23.08 11.83 -25.05
N PRO A 599 -22.80 10.71 -24.36
CA PRO A 599 -21.81 9.76 -24.81
C PRO A 599 -22.21 9.01 -26.09
N VAL A 600 -23.51 8.99 -26.46
CA VAL A 600 -23.99 8.29 -27.66
C VAL A 600 -23.73 9.11 -28.92
N THR A 601 -23.97 10.42 -28.85
CA THR A 601 -23.76 11.34 -29.97
C THR A 601 -22.38 12.01 -29.96
N GLY A 602 -21.66 11.95 -28.83
CA GLY A 602 -20.40 12.67 -28.62
C GLY A 602 -20.57 14.20 -28.52
N VAL A 603 -21.77 14.68 -28.31
CA VAL A 603 -22.09 16.11 -28.25
C VAL A 603 -21.99 16.65 -26.84
N LEU A 604 -21.32 17.78 -26.71
CA LEU A 604 -21.24 18.56 -25.48
C LEU A 604 -22.11 19.81 -25.65
N THR A 605 -23.07 20.01 -24.74
CA THR A 605 -24.00 21.13 -24.75
C THR A 605 -23.85 21.97 -23.48
N ASP A 606 -23.73 23.28 -23.61
CA ASP A 606 -23.66 24.18 -22.46
C ASP A 606 -24.99 24.24 -21.70
N LEU A 607 -24.89 24.29 -20.36
CA LEU A 607 -26.01 24.42 -19.44
C LEU A 607 -26.09 25.84 -18.87
N ALA A 608 -27.29 26.40 -18.83
CA ALA A 608 -27.51 27.66 -18.09
C ALA A 608 -27.46 27.38 -16.58
N ALA A 609 -26.62 28.10 -15.86
CA ALA A 609 -26.37 27.87 -14.43
C ALA A 609 -27.61 27.99 -13.52
N GLY A 610 -28.69 28.68 -14.02
CA GLY A 610 -29.94 28.86 -13.29
C GLY A 610 -30.94 27.69 -13.39
N ASP A 611 -30.73 26.74 -14.29
CA ASP A 611 -31.69 25.68 -14.62
C ASP A 611 -31.62 24.44 -13.74
N LEU A 612 -30.70 24.42 -12.78
CA LEU A 612 -30.49 23.26 -11.92
C LEU A 612 -31.07 23.46 -10.52
N PRO A 613 -32.00 22.62 -10.07
CA PRO A 613 -32.60 22.68 -8.73
C PRO A 613 -31.66 22.12 -7.66
N PHE A 614 -30.37 22.39 -7.77
CA PHE A 614 -29.32 21.86 -6.88
C PHE A 614 -28.86 22.95 -5.93
N GLU A 615 -28.64 22.56 -4.66
CA GLU A 615 -28.16 23.49 -3.62
C GLU A 615 -26.65 23.74 -3.81
N LEU A 616 -26.25 25.02 -3.85
CA LEU A 616 -24.86 25.41 -4.09
C LEU A 616 -24.16 25.88 -2.79
N PHE A 617 -23.01 25.28 -2.51
CA PHE A 617 -22.09 25.65 -1.44
C PHE A 617 -20.81 26.23 -2.06
N VAL A 618 -20.57 27.52 -1.84
CA VAL A 618 -19.32 28.17 -2.28
C VAL A 618 -18.54 28.62 -1.06
N PRO A 619 -17.23 28.43 -0.99
CA PRO A 619 -16.39 29.07 0.00
C PRO A 619 -16.36 30.59 -0.22
N ALA A 620 -16.10 31.35 0.83
CA ALA A 620 -16.14 32.82 0.77
C ALA A 620 -15.09 33.42 -0.18
N ASP A 621 -13.99 32.72 -0.43
CA ASP A 621 -12.79 33.22 -1.14
C ASP A 621 -12.25 32.27 -2.22
N GLU A 622 -13.01 31.26 -2.65
CA GLU A 622 -12.59 30.23 -3.63
C GLU A 622 -11.23 29.54 -3.29
N ALA A 623 -10.79 29.62 -2.05
CA ALA A 623 -9.50 29.11 -1.62
C ALA A 623 -9.39 27.58 -1.73
N VAL A 624 -8.21 27.11 -2.10
CA VAL A 624 -7.81 25.69 -2.05
C VAL A 624 -6.53 25.62 -1.19
N PRO A 625 -6.49 24.88 -0.08
CA PRO A 625 -7.58 24.04 0.48
C PRO A 625 -8.78 24.84 0.95
N ALA A 626 -9.95 24.19 0.96
CA ALA A 626 -11.20 24.83 1.38
C ALA A 626 -11.13 25.27 2.85
N PRO A 627 -11.70 26.44 3.17
CA PRO A 627 -11.71 26.94 4.53
C PRO A 627 -12.55 26.04 5.45
N PRO A 628 -12.19 25.89 6.74
CA PRO A 628 -12.90 25.03 7.70
C PRO A 628 -14.40 25.33 7.83
N GLU A 629 -14.80 26.56 7.58
CA GLU A 629 -16.20 27.02 7.63
C GLU A 629 -17.07 26.34 6.56
N LEU A 630 -16.53 26.07 5.38
CA LEU A 630 -17.25 25.33 4.33
C LEU A 630 -17.61 23.93 4.84
N TRP A 631 -16.64 23.23 5.39
CA TRP A 631 -16.82 21.88 5.91
C TRP A 631 -17.76 21.82 7.11
N GLN A 632 -17.74 22.83 7.96
CA GLN A 632 -18.68 22.93 9.08
C GLN A 632 -20.12 23.14 8.57
N ARG A 633 -20.32 24.05 7.60
CA ARG A 633 -21.65 24.27 6.99
C ARG A 633 -22.17 23.01 6.31
N LEU A 634 -21.29 22.30 5.57
CA LEU A 634 -21.63 21.04 4.91
C LEU A 634 -22.05 19.98 5.94
N ASP A 635 -21.29 19.80 7.02
CA ASP A 635 -21.60 18.82 8.07
C ASP A 635 -22.96 19.08 8.73
N VAL A 636 -23.25 20.33 9.08
CA VAL A 636 -24.54 20.73 9.64
C VAL A 636 -25.67 20.39 8.66
N ARG A 637 -25.48 20.68 7.37
CA ARG A 637 -26.47 20.41 6.34
C ARG A 637 -26.68 18.91 6.12
N LEU A 638 -25.58 18.14 6.01
CA LEU A 638 -25.65 16.68 5.84
C LEU A 638 -26.38 16.00 7.00
N ARG A 639 -26.09 16.40 8.25
CA ARG A 639 -26.77 15.83 9.43
C ARG A 639 -28.23 16.19 9.52
N ALA A 640 -28.62 17.32 8.97
CA ALA A 640 -30.03 17.71 8.87
C ALA A 640 -30.78 16.88 7.81
N LEU A 641 -30.10 16.52 6.72
CA LEU A 641 -30.66 15.71 5.62
C LEU A 641 -30.61 14.21 5.94
N VAL A 642 -29.52 13.76 6.51
CA VAL A 642 -29.20 12.35 6.71
C VAL A 642 -28.62 12.16 8.12
N PRO A 643 -29.41 11.73 9.10
CA PRO A 643 -28.91 11.39 10.44
C PRO A 643 -27.87 10.26 10.34
N GLN A 644 -26.65 10.53 10.78
CA GLN A 644 -25.58 9.52 10.70
C GLN A 644 -25.78 8.41 11.75
N PRO A 645 -25.51 7.13 11.38
CA PRO A 645 -25.67 6.00 12.30
C PRO A 645 -24.66 6.02 13.46
N LEU A 646 -23.54 6.74 13.29
CA LEU A 646 -22.47 6.88 14.26
C LEU A 646 -22.01 8.33 14.36
N GLU A 647 -21.80 8.81 15.58
CA GLU A 647 -21.13 10.09 15.85
C GLU A 647 -20.05 9.89 16.92
N VAL A 648 -18.90 10.55 16.71
CA VAL A 648 -17.81 10.58 17.68
C VAL A 648 -17.46 12.04 17.97
N ARG A 649 -17.64 12.45 19.22
CA ARG A 649 -17.31 13.81 19.70
C ARG A 649 -16.00 13.80 20.46
N ASN A 650 -15.29 14.93 20.44
CA ASN A 650 -14.00 15.14 21.09
C ASN A 650 -12.84 14.32 20.43
N SER A 651 -13.00 13.87 19.19
CA SER A 651 -11.98 13.10 18.48
C SER A 651 -10.87 13.96 17.88
N HIS A 652 -11.04 15.28 17.85
CA HIS A 652 -10.11 16.21 17.18
C HIS A 652 -9.65 15.77 15.78
N CYS A 653 -10.54 15.13 15.00
CA CYS A 653 -10.28 14.54 13.71
C CYS A 653 -9.20 13.43 13.71
N GLN A 654 -9.06 12.72 14.83
CA GLN A 654 -8.08 11.64 14.97
C GLN A 654 -8.71 10.24 14.91
N VAL A 655 -10.04 10.16 14.85
CA VAL A 655 -10.76 8.89 14.80
C VAL A 655 -11.56 8.83 13.51
N ILE A 656 -11.32 7.80 12.72
CA ILE A 656 -12.12 7.45 11.55
C ILE A 656 -13.00 6.25 11.85
N SER A 657 -14.03 6.05 11.04
CA SER A 657 -14.99 4.98 11.27
C SER A 657 -15.46 4.34 9.98
N ARG A 658 -15.92 3.10 10.10
CA ARG A 658 -16.66 2.38 9.06
C ARG A 658 -17.93 1.79 9.66
N VAL A 659 -19.05 1.88 8.93
CA VAL A 659 -20.32 1.26 9.32
C VAL A 659 -20.82 0.42 8.14
N TRP A 660 -21.22 -0.83 8.44
CA TRP A 660 -21.71 -1.75 7.39
C TRP A 660 -22.69 -2.74 7.94
N GLU A 661 -23.45 -3.38 7.06
CA GLU A 661 -24.28 -4.54 7.40
C GLU A 661 -23.68 -5.83 6.85
N LYS A 662 -23.83 -6.90 7.63
CA LYS A 662 -23.48 -8.26 7.25
C LYS A 662 -24.25 -9.26 8.13
N TRP A 663 -24.79 -10.30 7.52
CA TRP A 663 -25.56 -11.35 8.21
C TRP A 663 -26.75 -10.82 9.05
N GLY A 664 -27.38 -9.73 8.58
CA GLY A 664 -28.48 -9.06 9.28
C GLY A 664 -28.08 -8.28 10.53
N ARG A 665 -26.79 -8.03 10.74
CA ARG A 665 -26.22 -7.23 11.82
C ARG A 665 -25.55 -6.00 11.28
N ARG A 666 -25.51 -4.94 12.10
CA ARG A 666 -24.75 -3.73 11.77
C ARG A 666 -23.51 -3.67 12.63
N PHE A 667 -22.39 -3.44 11.95
CA PHE A 667 -21.08 -3.33 12.55
C PHE A 667 -20.60 -1.89 12.52
N TYR A 668 -19.83 -1.51 13.53
CA TYR A 668 -19.25 -0.18 13.70
C TYR A 668 -17.78 -0.34 14.07
N LEU A 669 -16.90 0.03 13.17
CA LEU A 669 -15.46 0.08 13.42
C LEU A 669 -15.07 1.52 13.72
N LEU A 670 -14.27 1.71 14.77
CA LEU A 670 -13.61 2.96 15.12
C LEU A 670 -12.11 2.71 15.18
N HIS A 671 -11.35 3.55 14.52
CA HIS A 671 -9.88 3.47 14.49
C HIS A 671 -9.29 4.81 14.90
N ASN A 672 -8.41 4.79 15.92
CA ASN A 672 -7.61 5.93 16.32
C ASN A 672 -6.39 6.07 15.41
N CYS A 673 -6.42 7.00 14.47
CA CYS A 673 -5.31 7.26 13.55
C CYS A 673 -4.09 7.90 14.22
N SER A 674 -4.21 8.33 15.48
CA SER A 674 -3.18 9.07 16.19
C SER A 674 -2.18 8.15 16.90
N ALA A 675 -0.93 8.59 16.97
CA ALA A 675 0.09 7.99 17.85
C ALA A 675 -0.15 8.27 19.34
N LYS A 676 -1.26 8.97 19.69
CA LYS A 676 -1.62 9.32 21.08
C LYS A 676 -2.97 8.72 21.44
N PRO A 677 -3.17 8.35 22.69
CA PRO A 677 -4.47 7.93 23.18
C PRO A 677 -5.52 9.04 23.01
N GLN A 678 -6.74 8.66 22.64
CA GLN A 678 -7.90 9.52 22.62
C GLN A 678 -8.76 9.18 23.84
N ARG A 679 -9.01 10.15 24.69
CA ARG A 679 -9.69 9.95 25.97
C ARG A 679 -11.05 10.61 25.99
N ASN A 680 -11.99 9.99 26.71
CA ASN A 680 -13.31 10.56 26.98
C ASN A 680 -14.09 10.91 25.70
N LEU A 681 -13.95 10.10 24.65
CA LEU A 681 -14.70 10.26 23.41
C LEU A 681 -16.19 10.06 23.68
N GLY A 682 -17.01 11.02 23.26
CA GLY A 682 -18.46 10.89 23.30
C GLY A 682 -18.95 10.11 22.07
N VAL A 683 -19.27 8.84 22.19
CA VAL A 683 -19.78 8.01 21.10
C VAL A 683 -21.31 7.95 21.16
N THR A 684 -21.94 8.11 20.01
CA THR A 684 -23.38 7.89 19.81
C THR A 684 -23.60 6.95 18.66
N ILE A 685 -24.17 5.79 18.92
CA ILE A 685 -24.59 4.78 17.92
C ILE A 685 -26.12 4.77 17.87
N ARG A 686 -26.70 5.14 16.71
CA ARG A 686 -28.14 5.17 16.50
C ARG A 686 -28.62 3.81 15.98
N ASP A 687 -28.67 2.83 16.86
CA ASP A 687 -29.21 1.50 16.59
C ASP A 687 -30.07 1.05 17.80
N PRO A 688 -31.30 0.57 17.56
CA PRO A 688 -32.17 0.12 18.65
C PRO A 688 -31.74 -1.22 19.25
N ARG A 689 -30.87 -1.97 18.60
CA ARG A 689 -30.38 -3.28 19.03
C ARG A 689 -29.33 -3.15 20.13
N PRO A 690 -29.21 -4.13 21.05
CA PRO A 690 -28.08 -4.19 21.97
C PRO A 690 -26.74 -4.14 21.30
N LEU A 691 -25.78 -3.44 21.91
CA LEU A 691 -24.41 -3.29 21.39
C LEU A 691 -23.47 -4.23 22.13
N LEU A 692 -22.67 -4.97 21.36
CA LEU A 692 -21.57 -5.77 21.86
C LEU A 692 -20.26 -5.20 21.34
N ARG A 693 -19.26 -5.05 22.22
CA ARG A 693 -17.87 -4.81 21.78
C ARG A 693 -17.22 -6.16 21.52
N LEU A 694 -16.59 -6.31 20.35
CA LEU A 694 -15.82 -7.50 20.00
C LEU A 694 -14.37 -7.28 20.46
N ASP A 695 -13.86 -8.19 21.27
CA ASP A 695 -12.43 -8.27 21.56
C ASP A 695 -11.76 -9.18 20.53
N LEU A 696 -11.03 -8.58 19.62
CA LEU A 696 -10.33 -9.27 18.54
C LEU A 696 -8.85 -9.53 18.87
N GLU A 697 -8.38 -9.08 20.04
CA GLU A 697 -6.99 -9.16 20.45
C GLU A 697 -6.61 -10.52 21.04
N GLN A 698 -7.53 -11.11 21.77
CA GLN A 698 -7.28 -12.35 22.50
C GLN A 698 -7.24 -13.56 21.57
N SER A 699 -6.52 -14.60 21.98
CA SER A 699 -6.50 -15.88 21.26
C SER A 699 -7.91 -16.45 21.08
N THR A 700 -8.76 -16.29 22.10
CA THR A 700 -10.18 -16.59 22.03
C THR A 700 -10.95 -15.26 21.99
N PRO A 701 -11.48 -14.84 20.84
CA PRO A 701 -12.30 -13.64 20.75
C PRO A 701 -13.49 -13.68 21.69
N ALA A 702 -13.81 -12.54 22.28
CA ALA A 702 -14.89 -12.42 23.25
C ALA A 702 -15.80 -11.24 22.91
N THR A 703 -16.98 -11.22 23.51
CA THR A 703 -17.91 -10.10 23.44
C THR A 703 -18.12 -9.50 24.82
N THR A 704 -18.18 -8.19 24.88
CA THR A 704 -18.58 -7.44 26.07
C THR A 704 -19.77 -6.57 25.73
N THR A 705 -20.85 -6.68 26.51
CA THR A 705 -22.02 -5.83 26.30
C THR A 705 -21.70 -4.39 26.65
N VAL A 706 -22.10 -3.47 25.79
CA VAL A 706 -21.92 -2.03 25.99
C VAL A 706 -23.16 -1.47 26.68
N THR A 707 -22.97 -0.90 27.84
CA THR A 707 -24.03 -0.12 28.49
C THR A 707 -24.08 1.25 27.84
N ALA A 708 -25.17 1.54 27.17
CA ALA A 708 -25.37 2.80 26.49
C ALA A 708 -26.71 3.41 26.91
N ASP A 709 -26.70 4.69 27.26
CA ASP A 709 -27.93 5.46 27.46
C ASP A 709 -28.42 5.96 26.10
N HIS A 710 -29.47 5.36 25.57
CA HIS A 710 -29.99 5.62 24.24
C HIS A 710 -28.91 5.62 23.14
N GLY A 711 -27.99 4.61 23.16
CA GLY A 711 -26.89 4.48 22.24
C GLY A 711 -25.70 5.40 22.52
N ARG A 712 -25.69 6.12 23.65
CA ARG A 712 -24.60 7.06 24.03
C ARG A 712 -23.71 6.44 25.11
N PHE A 713 -22.40 6.52 24.92
CA PHE A 713 -21.42 6.06 25.90
C PHE A 713 -20.10 6.83 25.78
N ARG A 714 -19.23 6.63 26.76
CA ARG A 714 -17.86 7.15 26.73
C ARG A 714 -16.91 6.06 26.29
N LEU A 715 -15.90 6.43 25.51
CA LEU A 715 -14.89 5.52 24.98
C LEU A 715 -13.52 6.14 25.09
N ASP A 716 -12.57 5.35 25.55
CA ASP A 716 -11.14 5.63 25.41
C ASP A 716 -10.57 4.71 24.34
N LEU A 717 -9.72 5.25 23.49
CA LEU A 717 -8.94 4.50 22.51
C LEU A 717 -7.46 4.73 22.76
N GLU A 718 -6.71 3.67 22.86
CA GLU A 718 -5.25 3.77 22.89
C GLU A 718 -4.69 4.23 21.53
N ALA A 719 -3.40 4.57 21.49
CA ALA A 719 -2.74 4.90 20.23
C ALA A 719 -2.91 3.77 19.22
N ALA A 720 -3.34 4.11 18.01
CA ALA A 720 -3.55 3.16 16.90
C ALA A 720 -4.55 2.01 17.21
N GLU A 721 -5.36 2.13 18.23
CA GLU A 721 -6.36 1.10 18.57
C GLU A 721 -7.52 1.10 17.58
N THR A 722 -7.92 -0.11 17.20
CA THR A 722 -9.15 -0.38 16.44
C THR A 722 -10.12 -1.14 17.31
N VAL A 723 -11.35 -0.65 17.40
CA VAL A 723 -12.43 -1.35 18.11
C VAL A 723 -13.59 -1.61 17.15
N VAL A 724 -14.26 -2.73 17.35
CA VAL A 724 -15.45 -3.10 16.58
C VAL A 724 -16.62 -3.33 17.53
N PHE A 725 -17.73 -2.67 17.22
CA PHE A 725 -19.02 -2.92 17.88
C PHE A 725 -19.96 -3.61 16.88
N VAL A 726 -20.85 -4.46 17.41
CA VAL A 726 -21.92 -5.10 16.64
C VAL A 726 -23.26 -4.88 17.32
N ALA A 727 -24.22 -4.40 16.55
CA ALA A 727 -25.62 -4.31 16.98
C ALA A 727 -26.31 -5.64 16.67
N ASP A 728 -26.76 -6.34 17.71
CA ASP A 728 -27.27 -7.70 17.63
C ASP A 728 -28.59 -7.85 18.38
N SER A 729 -29.65 -8.19 17.65
CA SER A 729 -30.98 -8.44 18.24
C SER A 729 -31.07 -9.73 19.07
N THR A 730 -30.11 -10.64 18.91
CA THR A 730 -30.08 -11.92 19.66
C THR A 730 -29.35 -11.81 21.00
N ALA A 731 -28.63 -10.67 21.23
CA ALA A 731 -27.95 -10.43 22.49
C ALA A 731 -28.96 -10.13 23.60
N ALA A 732 -28.83 -10.81 24.72
CA ALA A 732 -29.64 -10.49 25.91
C ALA A 732 -29.26 -9.09 26.42
N ALA A 733 -30.24 -8.25 26.71
CA ALA A 733 -29.98 -6.99 27.39
C ALA A 733 -29.34 -7.28 28.76
N PRO A 734 -28.24 -6.63 29.14
CA PRO A 734 -27.59 -6.91 30.40
C PRO A 734 -28.49 -6.50 31.57
N PRO A 735 -28.56 -7.30 32.62
CA PRO A 735 -29.36 -6.94 33.80
C PRO A 735 -28.79 -5.77 34.60
N TYR A 736 -27.54 -5.37 34.41
CA TYR A 736 -26.88 -4.25 35.13
C TYR A 736 -25.75 -3.61 34.29
N PRO A 737 -25.43 -2.33 34.51
CA PRO A 737 -24.38 -1.64 33.82
C PRO A 737 -22.99 -2.19 34.17
N VAL A 738 -22.38 -2.93 33.29
CA VAL A 738 -20.94 -3.15 33.35
C VAL A 738 -20.30 -2.00 32.60
N VAL A 739 -19.79 -1.04 33.29
CA VAL A 739 -18.90 -0.02 32.75
C VAL A 739 -17.65 -0.78 32.30
N PRO A 740 -17.29 -0.85 31.01
CA PRO A 740 -15.96 -1.29 30.67
C PRO A 740 -15.01 -0.28 31.27
N ALA A 741 -14.14 -0.71 32.12
CA ALA A 741 -13.05 0.12 32.62
C ALA A 741 -12.03 0.38 31.49
N ALA A 742 -12.40 1.24 30.54
CA ALA A 742 -11.43 2.02 29.82
C ALA A 742 -10.93 3.08 30.81
N GLY A 743 -9.76 2.87 31.36
CA GLY A 743 -9.24 3.66 32.45
C GLY A 743 -9.60 3.08 33.81
N ALA A 744 -9.25 1.83 34.05
CA ALA A 744 -9.08 1.41 35.42
C ALA A 744 -8.14 2.44 36.08
N SER A 745 -8.66 3.24 37.00
CA SER A 745 -7.80 4.13 37.80
C SER A 745 -6.60 3.29 38.22
N MET A 746 -5.39 3.83 37.98
CA MET A 746 -4.15 3.10 38.32
C MET A 746 -4.28 2.56 39.74
N PRO A 747 -3.84 1.34 39.97
CA PRO A 747 -3.80 0.77 41.29
C PRO A 747 -3.11 1.71 42.26
N GLU A 748 -3.63 1.82 43.49
CA GLU A 748 -3.17 2.81 44.48
C GLU A 748 -1.76 2.53 45.01
N GLN A 749 -1.26 1.30 44.81
CA GLN A 749 0.07 0.90 45.29
C GLN A 749 0.97 0.45 44.15
N THR A 750 2.24 0.82 44.24
CA THR A 750 3.25 0.48 43.22
C THR A 750 4.55 0.07 43.86
N LEU A 751 5.22 -0.92 43.28
CA LEU A 751 6.58 -1.33 43.60
C LEU A 751 7.44 -1.19 42.35
N ALA A 752 8.49 -0.35 42.40
CA ALA A 752 9.44 -0.23 41.31
C ALA A 752 10.42 -1.41 41.31
N LEU A 753 10.62 -2.02 40.13
CA LEU A 753 11.60 -3.09 39.92
C LEU A 753 12.89 -2.46 39.38
N SER A 754 13.73 -1.96 40.27
CA SER A 754 14.99 -1.28 39.96
C SER A 754 16.20 -2.24 40.00
N GLY A 755 17.37 -1.73 39.59
CA GLY A 755 18.65 -2.45 39.58
C GLY A 755 18.81 -3.35 38.36
N PRO A 756 19.98 -3.96 38.20
CA PRO A 756 20.34 -4.77 37.05
C PRO A 756 19.42 -6.00 36.90
N TRP A 757 19.23 -6.38 35.65
CA TRP A 757 18.51 -7.59 35.24
C TRP A 757 19.51 -8.60 34.70
N ALA A 758 19.35 -9.87 34.98
CA ALA A 758 20.03 -10.90 34.22
C ALA A 758 19.60 -10.78 32.76
N PHE A 759 20.57 -10.72 31.85
CA PHE A 759 20.34 -10.40 30.45
C PHE A 759 20.95 -11.42 29.51
N THR A 760 20.21 -11.82 28.51
CA THR A 760 20.69 -12.66 27.39
C THR A 760 20.01 -12.20 26.10
N THR A 761 20.52 -12.64 24.94
CA THR A 761 19.91 -12.41 23.63
C THR A 761 19.51 -13.74 23.00
N ASN A 762 18.46 -13.75 22.17
CA ASN A 762 18.03 -14.94 21.44
C ASN A 762 18.91 -15.27 20.23
N LYS A 763 19.69 -14.30 19.74
CA LYS A 763 20.62 -14.44 18.61
C LYS A 763 21.99 -13.90 19.00
N PRO A 764 23.06 -14.29 18.26
CA PRO A 764 24.38 -13.68 18.44
C PRO A 764 24.32 -12.16 18.25
N ASN A 765 25.15 -11.41 18.96
CA ASN A 765 25.35 -10.01 18.64
C ASN A 765 26.05 -9.89 17.29
N ILE A 766 25.65 -8.92 16.46
CA ILE A 766 26.16 -8.75 15.09
C ILE A 766 26.82 -7.38 14.96
N LEU A 767 28.02 -7.35 14.39
CA LEU A 767 28.75 -6.14 14.04
C LEU A 767 28.97 -6.07 12.53
N PRO A 768 28.32 -5.14 11.82
CA PRO A 768 28.65 -4.86 10.41
C PRO A 768 30.07 -4.28 10.30
N LEU A 769 30.89 -4.84 9.42
CA LEU A 769 32.19 -4.26 9.09
C LEU A 769 31.98 -3.15 8.05
N ARG A 770 32.02 -1.92 8.50
CA ARG A 770 31.79 -0.71 7.70
C ARG A 770 33.09 0.09 7.54
N ASN A 771 33.15 0.95 6.52
CA ASN A 771 34.26 1.87 6.28
C ASN A 771 35.63 1.17 6.06
N GLY A 772 35.63 0.06 5.33
CA GLY A 772 36.86 -0.61 4.91
C GLY A 772 37.68 0.22 3.92
N ALA A 773 39.01 0.12 3.99
CA ALA A 773 39.88 0.68 2.98
C ALA A 773 39.86 -0.23 1.73
N ILE A 774 39.62 0.34 0.55
CA ILE A 774 39.64 -0.35 -0.74
C ILE A 774 40.98 -0.11 -1.42
N GLN A 775 41.62 -1.16 -1.88
CA GLN A 775 42.88 -1.11 -2.62
C GLN A 775 42.75 -1.94 -3.89
N TYR A 776 43.23 -1.37 -5.00
CA TYR A 776 43.30 -2.07 -6.29
C TYR A 776 44.76 -2.39 -6.61
N ALA A 777 45.09 -3.65 -6.80
CA ALA A 777 46.40 -4.09 -7.19
C ALA A 777 46.33 -5.34 -8.06
N GLU A 778 47.08 -5.36 -9.16
CA GLU A 778 47.23 -6.53 -10.07
C GLU A 778 45.87 -7.14 -10.52
N CYS A 779 44.95 -6.31 -10.95
CA CYS A 779 43.60 -6.75 -11.33
C CYS A 779 42.79 -7.43 -10.20
N LYS A 780 43.15 -7.16 -8.95
CA LYS A 780 42.45 -7.62 -7.74
C LYS A 780 41.95 -6.44 -6.94
N GLU A 781 40.78 -6.61 -6.34
CA GLU A 781 40.25 -5.67 -5.38
C GLU A 781 40.38 -6.23 -3.97
N ARG A 782 40.88 -5.39 -3.06
CA ARG A 782 41.05 -5.74 -1.65
C ARG A 782 40.29 -4.77 -0.77
N HIS A 783 39.39 -5.29 0.04
CA HIS A 783 38.69 -4.56 1.09
C HIS A 783 39.29 -4.92 2.44
N ALA A 784 39.85 -3.96 3.14
CA ALA A 784 40.49 -4.14 4.43
C ALA A 784 39.71 -3.44 5.55
N PHE A 785 39.33 -4.19 6.56
CA PHE A 785 38.65 -3.71 7.75
C PHE A 785 39.54 -3.87 8.96
N THR A 786 39.46 -2.96 9.92
CA THR A 786 40.22 -3.04 11.17
C THR A 786 39.29 -2.92 12.36
N LEU A 787 39.50 -3.78 13.36
CA LEU A 787 38.77 -3.76 14.62
C LEU A 787 39.66 -4.13 15.79
N HIS A 788 39.27 -3.76 17.00
CA HIS A 788 39.89 -4.22 18.22
C HIS A 788 39.10 -5.39 18.79
N ALA A 789 39.79 -6.35 19.39
CA ALA A 789 39.18 -7.43 20.16
C ALA A 789 39.89 -7.58 21.51
N CYS A 790 39.15 -7.92 22.54
CA CYS A 790 39.68 -8.51 23.76
C CYS A 790 39.79 -10.02 23.56
N GLU A 791 40.31 -10.74 24.57
CA GLU A 791 40.17 -12.18 24.59
C GLU A 791 38.69 -12.56 24.62
N LEU A 792 38.26 -13.35 23.62
CA LEU A 792 36.87 -13.76 23.46
C LEU A 792 36.77 -15.28 23.75
N SER A 793 35.68 -15.68 24.36
CA SER A 793 35.33 -17.07 24.59
C SER A 793 34.16 -17.48 23.71
N GLY A 794 34.28 -18.59 22.99
CA GLY A 794 33.26 -19.11 22.09
C GLY A 794 33.42 -18.68 20.61
N PRO A 795 32.58 -19.18 19.73
CA PRO A 795 32.71 -18.96 18.31
C PRO A 795 32.43 -17.51 17.93
N VAL A 796 33.21 -17.03 16.97
CA VAL A 796 32.98 -15.75 16.27
C VAL A 796 32.85 -16.05 14.80
N TRP A 797 31.64 -15.84 14.28
CA TRP A 797 31.32 -16.12 12.90
C TRP A 797 31.59 -14.90 12.04
N LEU A 798 32.37 -15.08 11.00
CA LEU A 798 32.48 -14.10 9.91
C LEU A 798 31.43 -14.43 8.83
N LEU A 799 30.47 -13.52 8.65
CA LEU A 799 29.43 -13.66 7.67
C LEU A 799 29.82 -12.88 6.42
N VAL A 800 29.78 -13.53 5.27
CA VAL A 800 30.24 -12.99 3.99
C VAL A 800 29.09 -13.00 3.01
N ASP A 801 28.66 -11.81 2.68
CA ASP A 801 27.64 -11.54 1.68
C ASP A 801 28.33 -11.15 0.36
N HIS A 802 28.50 -12.12 -0.52
CA HIS A 802 29.20 -11.99 -1.78
C HIS A 802 28.34 -12.50 -2.93
N GLU A 803 28.21 -11.71 -3.99
CA GLU A 803 27.48 -12.13 -5.18
C GLU A 803 28.22 -13.28 -5.88
N MET A 804 27.50 -14.39 -6.13
CA MET A 804 28.07 -15.63 -6.65
C MET A 804 27.63 -15.89 -8.09
N THR A 805 28.47 -16.62 -8.82
CA THR A 805 28.12 -17.12 -10.15
C THR A 805 27.02 -18.17 -10.07
N ARG A 806 26.29 -18.36 -11.18
CA ARG A 806 25.26 -19.41 -11.27
C ARG A 806 25.80 -20.82 -10.93
N ALA A 807 27.01 -21.14 -11.36
CA ALA A 807 27.64 -22.43 -11.08
C ALA A 807 27.88 -22.63 -9.58
N GLU A 808 28.34 -21.60 -8.88
CA GLU A 808 28.55 -21.61 -7.43
C GLU A 808 27.22 -21.76 -6.67
N LEU A 809 26.17 -21.09 -7.13
CA LEU A 809 24.81 -21.19 -6.58
C LEU A 809 24.24 -22.61 -6.72
N ILE A 810 24.37 -23.21 -7.90
CA ILE A 810 23.90 -24.59 -8.17
C ILE A 810 24.61 -25.59 -7.27
N CYS A 811 25.94 -25.43 -7.09
CA CYS A 811 26.74 -26.31 -6.25
C CYS A 811 26.66 -25.99 -4.76
N GLN A 812 25.97 -24.91 -4.35
CA GLN A 812 25.93 -24.42 -2.96
C GLN A 812 27.32 -24.26 -2.35
N ARG A 813 28.26 -23.76 -3.13
CA ARG A 813 29.64 -23.57 -2.70
C ARG A 813 29.94 -22.11 -2.53
N TYR A 814 30.67 -21.79 -1.47
CA TYR A 814 31.25 -20.47 -1.30
C TYR A 814 32.08 -20.08 -2.53
N SER A 815 32.07 -18.80 -2.88
CA SER A 815 32.69 -18.30 -4.09
C SER A 815 34.18 -18.65 -4.15
N SER A 816 34.60 -19.35 -5.20
CA SER A 816 36.01 -19.68 -5.47
C SER A 816 36.88 -18.45 -5.78
N ARG A 817 36.25 -17.29 -6.08
CA ARG A 817 36.91 -16.03 -6.46
C ARG A 817 37.20 -15.13 -5.27
N LEU A 818 36.58 -15.36 -4.12
CA LEU A 818 36.74 -14.55 -2.92
C LEU A 818 37.63 -15.29 -1.91
N LYS A 819 38.72 -14.65 -1.51
CA LYS A 819 39.57 -15.10 -0.39
C LYS A 819 39.44 -14.14 0.77
N VAL A 820 39.30 -14.66 1.95
CA VAL A 820 39.19 -13.87 3.19
C VAL A 820 40.35 -14.17 4.11
N TRP A 821 41.01 -13.15 4.58
CA TRP A 821 42.17 -13.23 5.45
C TRP A 821 41.86 -12.53 6.78
N VAL A 822 42.13 -13.17 7.89
CA VAL A 822 42.08 -12.56 9.22
C VAL A 822 43.50 -12.61 9.78
N ASN A 823 44.09 -11.45 10.09
CA ASN A 823 45.44 -11.31 10.56
C ASN A 823 46.47 -12.12 9.73
N GLU A 824 46.38 -12.05 8.41
CA GLU A 824 47.24 -12.73 7.42
C GLU A 824 47.03 -14.24 7.34
N GLN A 825 46.08 -14.81 8.07
CA GLN A 825 45.69 -16.22 7.98
C GLN A 825 44.42 -16.38 7.15
N LEU A 826 44.35 -17.38 6.30
CA LEU A 826 43.18 -17.64 5.43
C LEU A 826 42.00 -18.13 6.30
N ALA A 827 40.88 -17.46 6.22
CA ALA A 827 39.65 -17.85 6.88
C ALA A 827 38.89 -18.93 6.10
N GLY A 828 38.16 -19.79 6.79
CA GLY A 828 37.30 -20.84 6.24
C GLY A 828 37.58 -22.20 6.90
N PRO A 829 36.83 -23.24 6.51
CA PRO A 829 35.86 -23.30 5.41
C PRO A 829 34.63 -22.49 5.68
N PHE A 830 34.01 -21.97 4.59
CA PHE A 830 32.72 -21.26 4.65
C PHE A 830 31.58 -22.22 4.31
N HIS A 831 30.44 -22.05 5.03
CA HIS A 831 29.23 -22.85 4.89
C HIS A 831 28.04 -21.93 4.57
N PRO A 832 26.97 -22.45 3.93
CA PRO A 832 25.70 -21.71 3.83
C PRO A 832 25.26 -21.18 5.20
N GLY A 833 24.78 -19.94 5.22
CA GLY A 833 24.49 -19.25 6.46
C GLY A 833 23.23 -19.71 7.16
N THR A 834 23.22 -19.54 8.47
CA THR A 834 22.09 -19.85 9.36
C THR A 834 21.71 -18.64 10.22
N ILE A 835 22.57 -17.63 10.27
CA ILE A 835 22.41 -16.48 11.18
C ILE A 835 21.56 -15.37 10.54
N LEU A 836 21.80 -15.05 9.26
CA LEU A 836 21.08 -13.98 8.55
C LEU A 836 20.33 -14.46 7.31
N ASP A 837 20.98 -15.30 6.48
CA ASP A 837 20.41 -15.78 5.22
C ASP A 837 21.22 -16.99 4.73
N HIS A 838 20.54 -17.93 4.09
CA HIS A 838 21.18 -19.13 3.53
C HIS A 838 22.31 -18.82 2.52
N TRP A 839 22.20 -17.70 1.81
CA TRP A 839 23.15 -17.25 0.79
C TRP A 839 24.21 -16.26 1.33
N ILE A 840 24.19 -15.96 2.63
CA ILE A 840 25.25 -15.24 3.33
C ILE A 840 26.12 -16.28 4.04
N PHE A 841 27.26 -16.61 3.46
CA PHE A 841 28.12 -17.69 3.94
C PHE A 841 28.85 -17.33 5.24
N GLU A 842 29.05 -18.30 6.10
CA GLU A 842 29.61 -18.09 7.43
C GLU A 842 30.79 -19.05 7.74
N ALA A 843 31.81 -18.57 8.47
CA ALA A 843 32.92 -19.36 8.97
C ALA A 843 33.31 -18.90 10.38
N ASP A 844 33.65 -19.84 11.25
CA ASP A 844 34.22 -19.48 12.57
C ASP A 844 35.65 -18.97 12.42
N VAL A 845 35.89 -17.77 12.90
CA VAL A 845 37.17 -17.08 12.87
C VAL A 845 37.73 -16.79 14.28
N ALA A 846 37.13 -17.34 15.33
CA ALA A 846 37.54 -17.08 16.72
C ALA A 846 39.04 -17.33 16.94
N ALA A 847 39.56 -18.45 16.43
CA ALA A 847 40.97 -18.81 16.54
C ALA A 847 41.93 -17.88 15.77
N LEU A 848 41.42 -17.09 14.82
CA LEU A 848 42.22 -16.16 14.00
C LEU A 848 42.25 -14.75 14.61
N LEU A 849 41.33 -14.46 15.52
CA LEU A 849 41.29 -13.19 16.25
C LEU A 849 42.28 -13.23 17.42
N ARG A 850 42.88 -12.07 17.70
CA ARG A 850 43.83 -11.89 18.80
C ARG A 850 43.46 -10.64 19.62
N PRO A 851 43.81 -10.62 20.90
CA PRO A 851 43.71 -9.39 21.69
C PRO A 851 44.45 -8.23 21.03
N GLY A 852 43.80 -7.07 20.98
CA GLY A 852 44.33 -5.88 20.32
C GLY A 852 43.76 -5.65 18.92
N LEU A 853 44.59 -5.10 18.03
CA LEU A 853 44.19 -4.76 16.68
C LEU A 853 44.16 -5.98 15.77
N ASN A 854 43.04 -6.18 15.12
CA ASN A 854 42.80 -7.20 14.10
C ASN A 854 42.51 -6.58 12.75
N ARG A 855 42.91 -7.28 11.68
CA ARG A 855 42.70 -6.89 10.29
C ARG A 855 42.01 -8.02 9.55
N VAL A 856 40.86 -7.70 8.94
CA VAL A 856 40.11 -8.59 8.05
C VAL A 856 40.21 -8.06 6.63
N VAL A 857 40.68 -8.90 5.70
CA VAL A 857 40.90 -8.53 4.31
C VAL A 857 40.12 -9.46 3.38
N PHE A 858 39.30 -8.90 2.54
CA PHE A 858 38.65 -9.62 1.46
C PHE A 858 39.37 -9.32 0.16
N GLU A 859 39.83 -10.36 -0.54
CA GLU A 859 40.53 -10.28 -1.82
C GLU A 859 39.71 -11.02 -2.86
N THR A 860 39.33 -10.33 -3.93
CA THR A 860 38.57 -10.89 -5.03
C THR A 860 39.48 -11.05 -6.24
N GLY A 861 39.31 -12.13 -6.99
CA GLY A 861 40.05 -12.38 -8.24
C GLY A 861 39.31 -11.77 -9.44
N GLY A 862 39.64 -10.52 -9.83
CA GLY A 862 39.11 -9.86 -11.02
C GLY A 862 38.73 -8.40 -10.77
N ILE A 863 38.60 -7.61 -11.83
CA ILE A 863 38.09 -6.23 -11.78
C ILE A 863 36.57 -6.28 -11.84
N PHE A 864 35.90 -5.58 -10.94
CA PHE A 864 34.45 -5.51 -10.81
C PHE A 864 33.82 -4.65 -11.91
N LEU A 865 33.84 -5.09 -13.14
CA LEU A 865 33.08 -4.45 -14.23
C LEU A 865 31.71 -5.10 -14.46
N GLU A 866 31.41 -6.20 -13.79
CA GLU A 866 30.11 -6.89 -13.86
C GLU A 866 29.51 -7.02 -12.46
N ASN A 867 28.21 -6.80 -12.35
CA ASN A 867 27.43 -6.86 -11.09
C ASN A 867 27.52 -8.20 -10.34
N ASP A 868 28.12 -9.22 -10.94
CA ASP A 868 28.13 -10.60 -10.45
C ASP A 868 29.22 -10.92 -9.42
N HIS A 869 30.00 -9.97 -8.93
CA HIS A 869 31.13 -10.25 -8.01
C HIS A 869 31.28 -9.23 -6.89
N ARG A 870 30.24 -8.47 -6.57
CA ARG A 870 30.29 -7.44 -5.55
C ARG A 870 30.28 -8.04 -4.15
N LEU A 871 31.21 -7.62 -3.29
CA LEU A 871 31.16 -7.83 -1.86
C LEU A 871 30.20 -6.83 -1.22
N TRP A 872 29.16 -7.34 -0.60
CA TRP A 872 28.26 -6.55 0.21
C TRP A 872 28.75 -6.51 1.68
N ASN A 873 28.12 -5.77 2.55
CA ASN A 873 28.59 -5.58 3.93
C ASN A 873 28.87 -6.92 4.64
N PRO A 874 30.14 -7.26 4.95
CA PRO A 874 30.43 -8.40 5.79
C PRO A 874 30.12 -8.10 7.26
N TYR A 875 29.88 -9.16 8.04
CA TYR A 875 29.50 -9.05 9.44
C TYR A 875 30.34 -9.99 10.31
N LEU A 876 30.52 -9.59 11.58
CA LEU A 876 30.96 -10.51 12.64
C LEU A 876 29.77 -10.81 13.56
N ALA A 877 29.55 -12.08 13.87
CA ALA A 877 28.48 -12.51 14.77
C ALA A 877 29.06 -13.39 15.87
N GLY A 878 28.63 -13.23 17.13
CA GLY A 878 29.11 -14.02 18.23
C GLY A 878 28.63 -13.58 19.60
N ALA A 879 29.07 -14.29 20.61
CA ALA A 879 28.84 -13.95 22.01
C ALA A 879 29.86 -12.89 22.46
N PHE A 880 29.64 -11.62 22.03
CA PHE A 880 30.45 -10.48 22.40
C PHE A 880 29.61 -9.24 22.60
N THR A 881 30.16 -8.23 23.26
CA THR A 881 29.63 -6.87 23.24
C THR A 881 30.53 -5.94 22.43
N VAL A 882 30.02 -4.80 22.02
CA VAL A 882 30.75 -3.80 21.25
C VAL A 882 30.87 -2.52 22.07
N SER A 883 32.11 -2.08 22.34
CA SER A 883 32.33 -0.83 23.07
C SER A 883 31.89 0.39 22.27
N PRO A 884 31.01 1.25 22.80
CA PRO A 884 30.50 2.41 22.09
C PRO A 884 31.48 3.61 22.04
N GLN A 885 32.59 3.54 22.74
CA GLN A 885 33.44 4.72 23.02
C GLN A 885 34.68 4.88 22.13
N ARG A 886 34.90 4.06 21.11
CA ARG A 886 36.11 4.10 20.27
C ARG A 886 35.82 4.46 18.82
N ALA A 887 36.73 5.20 18.20
CA ALA A 887 36.71 5.51 16.76
C ALA A 887 36.70 4.27 15.86
N ARG A 888 37.08 3.10 16.39
CA ARG A 888 37.02 1.77 15.78
C ARG A 888 36.22 0.85 16.69
N PRO A 889 35.37 -0.03 16.13
CA PRO A 889 34.64 -1.00 16.94
C PRO A 889 35.61 -1.90 17.73
N SER A 890 35.27 -2.14 18.97
CA SER A 890 36.04 -3.00 19.86
C SER A 890 35.12 -4.09 20.38
N LEU A 891 35.45 -5.35 20.05
CA LEU A 891 34.78 -6.54 20.61
C LEU A 891 35.25 -6.75 22.04
N THR A 892 34.31 -6.88 22.95
CA THR A 892 34.55 -7.12 24.38
C THR A 892 33.78 -8.38 24.83
N PRO A 893 34.18 -9.02 25.95
CA PRO A 893 33.46 -10.20 26.44
C PRO A 893 31.96 -9.97 26.60
N PRO A 894 31.15 -11.02 26.53
CA PRO A 894 29.69 -10.90 26.76
C PRO A 894 29.42 -10.44 28.19
N ILE A 895 28.30 -9.79 28.37
CA ILE A 895 27.78 -9.40 29.68
C ILE A 895 26.53 -10.24 29.98
N ASP A 896 26.34 -10.54 31.26
CA ASP A 896 25.24 -11.35 31.79
C ASP A 896 24.21 -10.52 32.56
N GLN A 897 24.44 -9.23 32.70
CA GLN A 897 23.53 -8.26 33.35
C GLN A 897 23.43 -6.96 32.56
N LEU A 898 22.26 -6.37 32.59
CA LEU A 898 21.97 -5.10 31.94
C LEU A 898 21.05 -4.25 32.80
N ASP A 899 21.30 -2.94 32.81
CA ASP A 899 20.35 -2.01 33.41
C ASP A 899 19.18 -1.73 32.45
N THR A 900 18.04 -1.29 32.99
CA THR A 900 16.96 -0.73 32.17
C THR A 900 17.48 0.50 31.44
N GLY A 901 17.18 0.60 30.16
CA GLY A 901 17.65 1.67 29.28
C GLY A 901 17.93 1.23 27.86
N ASP A 902 18.67 2.04 27.15
CA ASP A 902 19.06 1.79 25.77
C ASP A 902 20.23 0.81 25.67
N TRP A 903 19.99 -0.41 25.22
CA TRP A 903 21.03 -1.42 25.06
C TRP A 903 22.03 -1.12 23.94
N THR A 904 21.66 -0.24 22.98
CA THR A 904 22.60 0.18 21.93
C THR A 904 23.82 0.90 22.51
N ARG A 905 23.66 1.48 23.69
CA ARG A 905 24.72 2.13 24.48
C ARG A 905 25.37 1.20 25.50
N GLN A 906 24.86 0.00 25.67
CA GLN A 906 25.31 -0.99 26.65
C GLN A 906 25.92 -2.23 25.99
N GLY A 907 26.51 -2.08 24.80
CA GLY A 907 27.25 -3.14 24.11
C GLY A 907 26.54 -3.80 22.93
N PHE A 908 25.33 -3.35 22.56
CA PHE A 908 24.51 -3.96 21.48
C PHE A 908 24.08 -2.94 20.42
N PRO A 909 25.02 -2.17 19.81
CA PRO A 909 24.66 -1.06 18.94
C PRO A 909 23.95 -1.48 17.65
N CYS A 910 24.25 -2.65 17.11
CA CYS A 910 23.70 -3.16 15.86
C CYS A 910 22.82 -4.41 16.06
N PHE A 911 22.50 -4.74 17.31
CA PHE A 911 21.70 -5.92 17.61
C PHE A 911 20.27 -5.77 17.11
N ALA A 912 19.81 -6.73 16.34
CA ALA A 912 18.43 -6.89 15.88
C ALA A 912 17.92 -8.28 16.32
N GLY A 913 17.11 -8.32 17.37
CA GLY A 913 16.68 -9.55 18.01
C GLY A 913 15.86 -9.31 19.28
N GLU A 914 15.82 -10.33 20.13
CA GLU A 914 15.18 -10.25 21.43
C GLU A 914 16.22 -10.05 22.53
N GLY A 915 16.10 -8.97 23.28
CA GLY A 915 16.76 -8.79 24.56
C GLY A 915 15.92 -9.40 25.68
N ILE A 916 16.43 -10.38 26.37
CA ILE A 916 15.73 -11.18 27.38
C ILE A 916 16.19 -10.77 28.77
N TYR A 917 15.32 -10.06 29.49
CA TYR A 917 15.56 -9.56 30.85
C TYR A 917 14.92 -10.52 31.86
N ARG A 918 15.68 -11.03 32.82
CA ARG A 918 15.18 -11.91 33.86
C ARG A 918 15.45 -11.32 35.25
N LYS A 919 14.46 -11.48 36.12
CA LYS A 919 14.56 -11.06 37.52
C LYS A 919 13.76 -11.96 38.41
N THR A 920 14.42 -12.48 39.46
CA THR A 920 13.75 -13.13 40.57
C THR A 920 13.30 -12.07 41.56
N LEU A 921 12.02 -12.07 41.91
CA LEU A 921 11.46 -11.12 42.84
C LEU A 921 10.45 -11.77 43.80
N ARG A 922 10.41 -11.25 45.02
CA ARG A 922 9.37 -11.61 45.96
C ARG A 922 8.21 -10.66 45.82
N LEU A 923 7.01 -11.20 45.54
CA LEU A 923 5.81 -10.40 45.40
C LEU A 923 5.50 -9.67 46.70
N PRO A 924 4.97 -8.43 46.65
CA PRO A 924 4.49 -7.75 47.84
C PRO A 924 3.41 -8.55 48.56
N ASP A 925 3.27 -8.33 49.85
CA ASP A 925 2.13 -8.85 50.56
C ASP A 925 0.91 -7.99 50.24
N TRP A 926 0.23 -8.29 49.15
CA TRP A 926 -0.90 -7.52 48.64
C TRP A 926 -2.27 -7.98 49.12
N GLY A 927 -2.28 -8.89 50.13
CA GLY A 927 -3.54 -9.39 50.73
C GLY A 927 -4.49 -9.96 49.64
N GLU A 928 -5.76 -9.62 49.71
CA GLU A 928 -6.78 -9.96 48.70
C GLU A 928 -6.82 -8.90 47.57
N ALA A 929 -5.71 -8.73 46.83
CA ALA A 929 -5.73 -7.83 45.68
C ALA A 929 -6.60 -8.41 44.57
N ARG A 930 -7.57 -7.64 44.09
CA ARG A 930 -8.46 -8.06 42.97
C ARG A 930 -7.78 -7.97 41.61
N MET A 931 -6.76 -7.13 41.47
CA MET A 931 -6.06 -6.92 40.21
C MET A 931 -4.63 -6.50 40.48
N SER A 932 -3.69 -7.19 39.84
CA SER A 932 -2.29 -6.82 39.80
C SER A 932 -1.80 -6.71 38.36
N ILE A 933 -1.02 -5.69 38.08
CA ILE A 933 -0.52 -5.32 36.75
C ILE A 933 0.99 -5.15 36.79
N LEU A 934 1.69 -5.75 35.85
CA LEU A 934 3.07 -5.39 35.53
C LEU A 934 3.03 -4.28 34.47
N ASP A 935 3.53 -3.09 34.80
CA ASP A 935 3.70 -1.96 33.90
C ASP A 935 5.20 -1.84 33.55
N LEU A 936 5.55 -2.07 32.30
CA LEU A 936 6.93 -2.00 31.80
C LEU A 936 7.40 -0.55 31.55
N GLY A 937 6.50 0.44 31.70
CA GLY A 937 6.79 1.83 31.40
C GLY A 937 7.00 2.06 29.92
N ARG A 938 8.24 2.39 29.51
CA ARG A 938 8.60 2.53 28.09
C ARG A 938 9.52 1.42 27.64
N LEU A 939 9.37 0.99 26.41
CA LEU A 939 10.27 0.05 25.74
C LEU A 939 10.30 0.32 24.23
N ALA A 940 11.19 -0.36 23.52
CA ALA A 940 11.29 -0.31 22.07
C ALA A 940 10.41 -1.40 21.45
N ASN A 941 9.51 -1.00 20.56
CA ASN A 941 8.69 -1.80 19.66
C ASN A 941 7.72 -2.79 20.33
N SER A 942 8.16 -4.01 20.69
CA SER A 942 7.26 -5.06 21.20
C SER A 942 7.80 -5.74 22.44
N ALA A 943 6.92 -6.32 23.24
CA ALA A 943 7.30 -7.08 24.44
C ALA A 943 6.48 -8.35 24.61
N VAL A 944 7.13 -9.38 25.12
CA VAL A 944 6.51 -10.59 25.65
C VAL A 944 6.90 -10.77 27.11
N VAL A 945 5.97 -11.12 27.95
CA VAL A 945 6.20 -11.32 29.38
C VAL A 945 5.89 -12.74 29.79
N PHE A 946 6.77 -13.30 30.61
CA PHE A 946 6.52 -14.59 31.23
C PHE A 946 6.68 -14.44 32.75
N ILE A 947 5.85 -15.18 33.48
CA ILE A 947 5.99 -15.36 34.93
C ILE A 947 6.04 -16.84 35.26
N ASN A 948 7.10 -17.28 35.93
CA ASN A 948 7.35 -18.69 36.21
C ASN A 948 7.27 -19.58 34.94
N GLY A 949 7.71 -19.06 33.78
CA GLY A 949 7.65 -19.74 32.49
C GLY A 949 6.31 -19.69 31.77
N HIS A 950 5.25 -19.15 32.38
CA HIS A 950 3.95 -18.99 31.75
C HIS A 950 3.85 -17.64 31.05
N SER A 951 3.49 -17.66 29.75
CA SER A 951 3.34 -16.43 28.95
C SER A 951 2.12 -15.62 29.39
N LEU A 952 2.32 -14.32 29.58
CA LEU A 952 1.25 -13.33 29.77
C LEU A 952 0.80 -12.69 28.46
N GLY A 953 1.35 -13.13 27.33
CA GLY A 953 1.02 -12.67 26.00
C GLY A 953 2.03 -11.69 25.42
N VAL A 954 1.74 -11.26 24.19
CA VAL A 954 2.54 -10.31 23.40
C VAL A 954 1.83 -8.96 23.40
N ARG A 955 2.60 -7.89 23.58
CA ARG A 955 2.15 -6.53 23.34
C ARG A 955 2.97 -5.88 22.23
N VAL A 956 2.28 -5.30 21.26
CA VAL A 956 2.90 -4.65 20.10
C VAL A 956 2.69 -3.14 20.09
N ASN A 957 1.81 -2.64 20.96
CA ASN A 957 1.50 -1.22 21.16
C ASN A 957 1.44 -0.87 22.65
N PRO A 958 1.74 0.37 23.06
CA PRO A 958 1.46 0.85 24.40
C PRO A 958 -0.06 0.83 24.71
N PRO A 959 -0.47 0.78 26.00
CA PRO A 959 0.39 0.73 27.18
C PRO A 959 0.99 -0.66 27.38
N TRP A 960 2.24 -0.71 27.84
CA TRP A 960 3.00 -1.93 28.06
C TRP A 960 2.65 -2.54 29.42
N ARG A 961 1.39 -2.94 29.58
CA ARG A 961 0.80 -3.44 30.83
C ARG A 961 0.31 -4.87 30.67
N PHE A 962 0.68 -5.71 31.59
CA PHE A 962 0.31 -7.12 31.61
C PHE A 962 -0.40 -7.43 32.91
N THR A 963 -1.62 -7.98 32.82
CA THR A 963 -2.33 -8.47 33.99
C THR A 963 -1.64 -9.72 34.51
N LEU A 964 -1.34 -9.73 35.79
CA LEU A 964 -0.75 -10.89 36.44
C LEU A 964 -1.85 -11.88 36.82
N PRO A 965 -1.60 -13.20 36.78
CA PRO A 965 -2.50 -14.19 37.31
C PRO A 965 -2.63 -14.01 38.84
N GLU A 966 -3.69 -14.55 39.41
CA GLU A 966 -3.83 -14.54 40.86
C GLU A 966 -2.69 -15.32 41.53
N MET A 967 -1.96 -14.65 42.40
CA MET A 967 -0.80 -15.20 43.11
C MET A 967 -0.76 -14.69 44.54
N ALA A 968 -0.39 -15.57 45.49
CA ALA A 968 -0.29 -15.20 46.89
C ALA A 968 0.82 -14.15 47.13
N GLY A 969 0.56 -13.16 47.95
CA GLY A 969 1.57 -12.23 48.43
C GLY A 969 2.72 -12.95 49.12
N GLY A 970 3.93 -12.40 49.02
CA GLY A 970 5.16 -12.99 49.55
C GLY A 970 5.73 -14.15 48.75
N THR A 971 5.07 -14.58 47.64
CA THR A 971 5.57 -15.65 46.77
C THR A 971 6.80 -15.16 45.99
N GLU A 972 7.79 -16.00 45.88
CA GLU A 972 8.93 -15.74 44.99
C GLU A 972 8.58 -16.15 43.55
N VAL A 973 8.81 -15.26 42.59
CA VAL A 973 8.51 -15.51 41.19
C VAL A 973 9.68 -15.18 40.30
N GLN A 974 9.76 -15.88 39.19
CA GLN A 974 10.68 -15.56 38.08
C GLN A 974 9.97 -14.76 37.01
N LEU A 975 10.35 -13.53 36.84
CA LEU A 975 9.87 -12.64 35.79
C LEU A 975 10.86 -12.65 34.62
N GLU A 976 10.33 -12.90 33.41
CA GLU A 976 11.07 -12.75 32.15
C GLU A 976 10.35 -11.77 31.27
N VAL A 977 11.08 -10.75 30.82
CA VAL A 977 10.61 -9.75 29.85
C VAL A 977 11.47 -9.84 28.60
N ARG A 978 10.87 -10.19 27.49
CA ARG A 978 11.54 -10.17 26.18
C ARG A 978 11.14 -8.88 25.47
N VAL A 979 12.12 -8.09 25.08
CA VAL A 979 11.93 -6.89 24.29
C VAL A 979 12.46 -7.15 22.89
N ILE A 980 11.63 -6.91 21.89
CA ILE A 980 11.92 -7.20 20.49
C ILE A 980 12.10 -5.85 19.78
N ASN A 981 13.21 -5.67 19.06
CA ASN A 981 13.42 -4.50 18.22
C ASN A 981 13.32 -4.83 16.73
N THR A 982 13.52 -3.82 15.88
CA THR A 982 13.46 -3.95 14.42
C THR A 982 14.82 -4.21 13.79
N PRO A 983 14.88 -4.69 12.53
CA PRO A 983 16.13 -4.83 11.78
C PRO A 983 16.88 -3.52 11.50
N GLU A 984 16.30 -2.36 11.79
CA GLU A 984 16.91 -1.03 11.56
C GLU A 984 18.29 -0.90 12.19
N ASN A 985 18.50 -1.51 13.37
CA ASN A 985 19.79 -1.45 14.04
C ASN A 985 20.91 -2.18 13.28
N LEU A 986 20.55 -3.20 12.53
CA LEU A 986 21.50 -3.98 11.73
C LEU A 986 21.67 -3.40 10.32
N PHE A 987 20.57 -3.12 9.65
CA PHE A 987 20.57 -2.74 8.23
C PHE A 987 20.36 -1.24 7.99
N GLY A 988 19.75 -0.54 8.92
CA GLY A 988 19.46 0.89 8.79
C GLY A 988 20.71 1.78 8.88
N PRO A 989 20.58 3.03 8.46
CA PRO A 989 21.71 3.99 8.48
C PRO A 989 22.13 4.41 9.89
N LYS A 990 21.21 4.34 10.85
CA LYS A 990 21.48 4.75 12.26
C LYS A 990 20.74 3.82 13.21
N PRO A 991 21.43 3.27 14.23
CA PRO A 991 20.77 2.51 15.27
C PRO A 991 19.69 3.32 15.98
N LEU A 992 18.55 2.71 16.23
CA LEU A 992 17.49 3.26 17.04
C LEU A 992 17.67 2.83 18.49
N PRO A 993 17.37 3.71 19.48
CA PRO A 993 17.34 3.32 20.87
C PRO A 993 16.48 2.09 21.07
N SER A 994 17.02 1.06 21.69
CA SER A 994 16.36 -0.23 21.85
C SER A 994 16.51 -0.75 23.26
N GLY A 995 15.51 -1.50 23.78
CA GLY A 995 15.56 -2.10 25.10
C GLY A 995 14.39 -1.77 26.00
N LEU A 996 14.47 -2.21 27.24
CA LEU A 996 13.51 -1.94 28.31
C LEU A 996 13.90 -0.63 29.02
N PHE A 997 13.26 0.47 28.62
CA PHE A 997 13.59 1.80 29.20
C PHE A 997 13.00 1.97 30.59
N GLY A 998 11.86 1.31 30.88
CA GLY A 998 11.17 1.43 32.15
C GLY A 998 10.49 2.80 32.40
N PRO A 999 10.23 3.20 33.66
CA PRO A 999 10.41 2.39 34.87
C PRO A 999 9.46 1.18 34.91
N VAL A 1000 10.00 0.01 35.24
CA VAL A 1000 9.22 -1.21 35.42
C VAL A 1000 8.60 -1.20 36.82
N ARG A 1001 7.28 -1.48 36.90
CA ARG A 1001 6.52 -1.40 38.16
C ARG A 1001 5.55 -2.56 38.28
N LEU A 1002 5.42 -3.09 39.48
CA LEU A 1002 4.25 -3.86 39.88
C LEU A 1002 3.23 -2.88 40.45
N CYS A 1003 2.00 -2.99 39.99
CA CYS A 1003 0.89 -2.11 40.40
C CYS A 1003 -0.26 -2.99 40.90
N TRP A 1004 -0.88 -2.66 42.04
CA TRP A 1004 -2.05 -3.43 42.54
C TRP A 1004 -3.01 -2.54 43.30
N LYS A 1005 -4.26 -2.99 43.39
CA LYS A 1005 -5.32 -2.31 44.13
C LYS A 1005 -5.80 -3.24 45.27
N LEU A 1006 -5.75 -2.76 46.47
CA LEU A 1006 -6.34 -3.42 47.63
C LEU A 1006 -7.85 -3.29 47.64
N THR A 1007 -8.55 -4.33 48.07
CA THR A 1007 -9.98 -4.24 48.33
C THR A 1007 -10.22 -3.39 49.56
N GLY A 1008 -10.68 -2.13 49.37
CA GLY A 1008 -11.20 -1.36 50.49
C GLY A 1008 -12.53 -1.97 51.00
N ASN A 1009 -12.69 -2.09 52.31
CA ASN A 1009 -13.98 -2.40 52.96
C ASN A 1009 -14.97 -1.29 52.60
N GLY A 1010 -15.67 -1.36 51.47
CA GLY A 1010 -16.64 -0.31 51.19
C GLY A 1010 -17.42 -0.37 49.88
N ASP A 1011 -17.11 -1.28 48.95
CA ASP A 1011 -17.88 -1.43 47.71
C ASP A 1011 -18.45 -2.86 47.57
N LEU A 1012 -19.58 -3.10 48.28
CA LEU A 1012 -20.52 -4.16 48.00
C LEU A 1012 -21.60 -3.65 47.05
#